data_11cdd56c23c51f300f1e5fc78a7ef537
#
_entry.id   11cdd56c23c51f300f1e5fc78a7ef537
#
_cell.length_a   1.000
_cell.length_b   1.000
_cell.length_c   1.000
_cell.angle_alpha   90.00
_cell.angle_beta   90.00
_cell.angle_gamma   90.00
#
_symmetry.space_group_name_H-M   'P 1'
#
loop_
_entity.id
_entity.type
_entity.pdbx_description
1 polymer ?
#
loop_
_entity_poly.entity_id
_entity_poly.type
_entity_poly.pdbx_seq_one_letter_code
_entity_poly.pdbx_strand_id
1 'polypeptide(L)'
;MPDLDRRTHRRRPATRRVLAAAGVLAVMGAAVPLIAQAALPAKAHTLTVAADGSGRYRTVQAAVDGARPGDRIRIAKGTYHEVVRVPVGKDGLTIVGGTGNPADVVITYGNSAASAKSGGGQLGTEGSATATFAATGLTVENLTVENTFDRAAAQPGTATQAVAVAAEGDRQVFRNDRIIGHQDTLLAWSPNATAQTRQYFTDDYVEGAVDMIFGNATAVLDRATIQADDDGAPAGGLNGFLTAANTEAAHKYGLLITDSAVRSTAKDGTYYLGRPWHPTASAVAQVVVRNTVLPAAVKSATPWTDMSGISWHSARLTSYGNTGPGAATTADSPQLSAAQAGEYTATTYLAGTDGWNPVDRATSTSTGSTVPAGTATGDTRHVTEPAPPNTVCATVPAARTMPSRSTDQGSETTPPDTVRIQHALDTCTQTGHNTVAIRLQATDAGHNAFLTGPLTIHQGEVLLLDSNVTLYGSRNPVDYQITGKPTCGTLASSSGGCKPLISVAGANAGIEAVRAADGGQGRIDGRGDQTVLGTTTSWWQLATDAQQAGSNQNNPRLIQADNSDDFTLYHVDLLNSPNFHVVYNGGNGFTAWGVRIKTPATARNTDGIDPAGATNVTITDSSVMDGDDGIAIKAGNKPSSNITVTNNHFYGTHGISVGSETSSGVTNVLFRDNTLTGTDALGNASGSSTGIRIKSSPANGGRVTGVTYLNTCLDAVRAPLVFDTHYSAGSGSNTPWFTGITVDGVTATHSPSGARSTLVGLDKAHPLELALAHLNLDVTTATAANARITATDTDLHPSGPDVTVTTTDGPGTAPTCTFPAFPAL
;
A
#
# COMPACT_ATOMS: atom_id res chain seq x y z
N MET A 1 -50.58 -51.04 5.50
CA MET A 1 -51.34 -52.08 6.24
C MET A 1 -50.51 -53.34 6.32
N PRO A 2 -50.51 -54.03 7.40
CA PRO A 2 -50.48 -53.65 8.83
C PRO A 2 -49.15 -54.13 9.46
N ASP A 3 -48.78 -54.08 10.63
CA ASP A 3 -49.26 -53.63 11.91
C ASP A 3 -48.29 -54.12 12.99
N LEU A 4 -48.17 -53.35 14.04
CA LEU A 4 -48.07 -53.74 15.44
C LEU A 4 -46.91 -54.66 15.94
N ASP A 5 -46.34 -54.52 17.05
CA ASP A 5 -46.66 -53.79 18.31
C ASP A 5 -45.57 -54.10 19.36
N ARG A 6 -45.28 -53.07 20.18
CA ARG A 6 -45.24 -53.07 21.64
C ARG A 6 -44.09 -53.72 22.46
N ARG A 7 -43.56 -52.83 23.30
CA ARG A 7 -43.52 -52.91 24.82
C ARG A 7 -42.30 -53.65 25.41
N THR A 8 -41.63 -53.12 26.32
CA THR A 8 -41.60 -52.29 27.53
C THR A 8 -40.72 -52.93 28.61
N HIS A 9 -40.22 -52.10 29.48
CA HIS A 9 -39.84 -52.22 30.90
C HIS A 9 -38.44 -52.44 31.30
N ARG A 10 -37.82 -51.33 31.78
CA ARG A 10 -37.47 -51.03 33.20
C ARG A 10 -36.60 -52.04 33.95
N ARG A 11 -35.49 -51.69 34.52
CA ARG A 11 -35.22 -51.31 35.93
C ARG A 11 -33.68 -51.35 36.20
N ARG A 12 -33.21 -50.31 36.89
CA ARG A 12 -32.06 -50.35 37.83
C ARG A 12 -32.44 -51.13 39.11
N PRO A 13 -31.50 -51.40 40.06
CA PRO A 13 -30.27 -50.83 40.51
C PRO A 13 -29.23 -51.80 41.16
N ALA A 14 -28.16 -51.15 41.73
CA ALA A 14 -27.48 -51.47 42.98
C ALA A 14 -26.09 -52.13 42.99
N THR A 15 -25.21 -51.32 43.39
CA THR A 15 -24.03 -51.45 44.28
C THR A 15 -23.64 -52.81 44.81
N ARG A 16 -22.29 -53.10 44.77
CA ARG A 16 -21.57 -53.63 45.98
C ARG A 16 -20.08 -53.44 45.87
N ARG A 17 -19.48 -52.87 46.94
CA ARG A 17 -18.07 -52.80 47.28
C ARG A 17 -17.56 -54.20 47.72
N VAL A 18 -16.23 -54.43 47.37
CA VAL A 18 -15.41 -55.31 48.28
C VAL A 18 -13.96 -54.74 48.18
N LEU A 19 -13.37 -54.64 49.37
CA LEU A 19 -11.99 -54.25 49.69
C LEU A 19 -11.01 -55.46 49.71
N ALA A 20 -9.74 -55.05 49.61
CA ALA A 20 -8.51 -55.67 50.21
C ALA A 20 -7.73 -56.56 49.22
N ALA A 21 -6.41 -56.51 49.15
CA ALA A 21 -5.37 -56.28 50.15
C ALA A 21 -4.01 -56.09 49.46
N ALA A 22 -3.05 -55.52 50.17
CA ALA A 22 -1.69 -55.10 49.89
C ALA A 22 -0.75 -56.13 49.27
N GLY A 23 0.16 -55.67 48.46
CA GLY A 23 1.40 -56.33 48.08
C GLY A 23 2.45 -55.28 47.72
N VAL A 24 3.45 -55.09 48.58
CA VAL A 24 4.59 -54.17 48.39
C VAL A 24 5.60 -54.84 47.46
N LEU A 25 5.94 -54.21 46.37
CA LEU A 25 7.20 -54.45 45.67
C LEU A 25 7.79 -53.08 45.26
N ALA A 26 8.92 -52.73 45.86
CA ALA A 26 9.71 -51.58 45.53
C ALA A 26 10.43 -51.83 44.22
N VAL A 27 10.19 -50.97 43.22
CA VAL A 27 11.02 -50.84 42.03
C VAL A 27 11.38 -49.34 41.92
N MET A 28 12.70 -49.11 41.96
CA MET A 28 13.27 -47.76 41.66
C MET A 28 12.91 -47.38 40.24
N GLY A 29 12.01 -46.41 40.08
CA GLY A 29 11.68 -45.77 38.80
C GLY A 29 12.31 -44.40 38.76
N ALA A 30 13.21 -44.18 37.79
CA ALA A 30 13.76 -42.89 37.49
C ALA A 30 12.63 -41.87 37.16
N ALA A 31 12.66 -40.74 37.87
CA ALA A 31 11.75 -39.63 37.60
C ALA A 31 12.07 -39.03 36.20
N VAL A 32 11.21 -39.28 35.24
CA VAL A 32 11.17 -38.54 33.97
C VAL A 32 10.42 -37.23 34.29
N PRO A 33 11.01 -36.05 34.06
CA PRO A 33 10.28 -34.81 34.22
C PRO A 33 9.14 -34.77 33.18
N LEU A 34 7.90 -34.61 33.63
CA LEU A 34 6.82 -34.21 32.76
C LEU A 34 7.17 -32.85 32.18
N ILE A 35 7.62 -32.84 30.93
CA ILE A 35 7.64 -31.63 30.10
C ILE A 35 6.17 -31.29 29.90
N ALA A 36 5.72 -30.22 30.54
CA ALA A 36 4.44 -29.61 30.23
C ALA A 36 4.47 -29.27 28.72
N GLN A 37 3.73 -30.01 27.90
CA GLN A 37 3.47 -29.63 26.53
C GLN A 37 2.80 -28.28 26.58
N ALA A 38 3.50 -27.22 26.13
CA ALA A 38 2.88 -25.94 25.84
C ALA A 38 1.73 -26.22 24.84
N ALA A 39 0.52 -25.91 25.24
CA ALA A 39 -0.62 -26.03 24.34
C ALA A 39 -0.32 -25.18 23.10
N LEU A 40 -0.41 -25.77 21.91
CA LEU A 40 -0.32 -25.03 20.65
C LEU A 40 -1.30 -23.86 20.72
N PRO A 41 -0.92 -22.65 20.28
CA PRO A 41 -1.83 -21.52 20.28
C PRO A 41 -3.09 -21.89 19.49
N ALA A 42 -4.26 -21.67 20.08
CA ALA A 42 -5.53 -21.92 19.43
C ALA A 42 -5.60 -21.08 18.15
N LYS A 43 -5.98 -21.71 17.04
CA LYS A 43 -6.11 -21.01 15.74
C LYS A 43 -7.03 -19.80 15.91
N ALA A 44 -6.54 -18.62 15.50
CA ALA A 44 -7.33 -17.39 15.54
C ALA A 44 -8.64 -17.54 14.73
N HIS A 45 -9.76 -17.10 15.31
CA HIS A 45 -11.05 -17.15 14.63
C HIS A 45 -11.37 -15.76 14.08
N THR A 46 -12.04 -15.73 12.93
CA THR A 46 -12.58 -14.50 12.38
C THR A 46 -14.06 -14.35 12.79
N LEU A 47 -14.35 -13.26 13.49
CA LEU A 47 -15.71 -12.83 13.84
C LEU A 47 -16.14 -11.77 12.84
N THR A 48 -17.33 -11.91 12.25
CA THR A 48 -17.84 -10.96 11.26
C THR A 48 -18.92 -10.08 11.87
N VAL A 49 -18.79 -8.76 11.63
CA VAL A 49 -19.77 -7.75 12.05
C VAL A 49 -20.41 -7.14 10.82
N ALA A 50 -21.76 -7.08 10.79
CA ALA A 50 -22.51 -6.38 9.76
C ALA A 50 -23.83 -5.84 10.35
N ALA A 51 -24.08 -4.56 10.22
CA ALA A 51 -25.25 -3.87 10.78
C ALA A 51 -26.58 -4.42 10.21
N ASP A 52 -26.59 -4.84 8.95
CA ASP A 52 -27.72 -5.45 8.26
C ASP A 52 -28.06 -6.87 8.75
N GLY A 53 -27.16 -7.49 9.52
CA GLY A 53 -27.32 -8.84 10.08
C GLY A 53 -26.79 -9.95 9.18
N SER A 54 -26.09 -9.65 8.11
CA SER A 54 -25.38 -10.65 7.30
C SER A 54 -24.14 -11.21 8.01
N GLY A 55 -23.60 -10.49 9.01
CA GLY A 55 -22.52 -10.94 9.88
C GLY A 55 -23.02 -11.75 11.09
N ARG A 56 -22.07 -12.40 11.77
CA ARG A 56 -22.35 -13.10 13.05
C ARG A 56 -22.82 -12.15 14.16
N TYR A 57 -22.34 -10.92 14.14
CA TYR A 57 -22.68 -9.85 15.08
C TYR A 57 -23.22 -8.64 14.33
N ARG A 58 -24.11 -7.87 14.98
CA ARG A 58 -24.65 -6.63 14.41
C ARG A 58 -23.95 -5.38 14.90
N THR A 59 -23.20 -5.49 16.01
CA THR A 59 -22.43 -4.40 16.61
C THR A 59 -21.00 -4.82 16.83
N VAL A 60 -20.10 -3.83 16.79
CA VAL A 60 -18.66 -4.04 17.03
C VAL A 60 -18.43 -4.48 18.48
N GLN A 61 -19.12 -3.84 19.44
CA GLN A 61 -18.98 -4.21 20.86
C GLN A 61 -19.36 -5.67 21.13
N ALA A 62 -20.45 -6.16 20.53
CA ALA A 62 -20.85 -7.55 20.71
C ALA A 62 -19.81 -8.54 20.15
N ALA A 63 -19.14 -8.18 19.06
CA ALA A 63 -18.04 -8.99 18.54
C ALA A 63 -16.81 -8.94 19.45
N VAL A 64 -16.46 -7.77 20.00
CA VAL A 64 -15.40 -7.61 21.01
C VAL A 64 -15.69 -8.47 22.24
N ASP A 65 -16.92 -8.45 22.76
CA ASP A 65 -17.32 -9.25 23.92
C ASP A 65 -17.15 -10.75 23.65
N GLY A 66 -17.55 -11.20 22.45
CA GLY A 66 -17.44 -12.59 22.01
C GLY A 66 -16.05 -13.06 21.60
N ALA A 67 -15.11 -12.14 21.36
CA ALA A 67 -13.76 -12.46 20.89
C ALA A 67 -12.87 -13.04 22.00
N ARG A 68 -11.90 -13.85 21.60
CA ARG A 68 -10.80 -14.38 22.43
C ARG A 68 -9.50 -13.64 22.09
N PRO A 69 -8.48 -13.67 22.96
CA PRO A 69 -7.17 -13.19 22.61
C PRO A 69 -6.68 -13.79 21.28
N GLY A 70 -6.12 -12.96 20.41
CA GLY A 70 -5.63 -13.35 19.10
C GLY A 70 -6.68 -13.50 17.99
N ASP A 71 -7.98 -13.36 18.29
CA ASP A 71 -9.03 -13.41 17.26
C ASP A 71 -9.00 -12.17 16.34
N ARG A 72 -9.63 -12.32 15.16
CA ARG A 72 -9.81 -11.22 14.19
C ARG A 72 -11.29 -10.84 14.09
N ILE A 73 -11.60 -9.55 14.25
CA ILE A 73 -12.95 -8.99 14.03
C ILE A 73 -12.94 -8.26 12.69
N ARG A 74 -13.71 -8.76 11.73
CA ARG A 74 -13.88 -8.12 10.42
C ARG A 74 -15.22 -7.41 10.36
N ILE A 75 -15.19 -6.10 10.13
CA ILE A 75 -16.36 -5.23 10.14
C ILE A 75 -16.75 -4.91 8.68
N ALA A 76 -17.97 -5.24 8.29
CA ALA A 76 -18.52 -4.92 6.99
C ALA A 76 -18.76 -3.40 6.85
N LYS A 77 -18.80 -2.91 5.61
CA LYS A 77 -19.14 -1.51 5.30
C LYS A 77 -20.43 -1.10 6.01
N GLY A 78 -20.38 0.04 6.66
CA GLY A 78 -21.51 0.64 7.39
C GLY A 78 -21.08 1.62 8.46
N THR A 79 -22.07 2.35 9.00
CA THR A 79 -21.93 3.23 10.15
C THR A 79 -22.46 2.54 11.40
N TYR A 80 -21.61 2.43 12.42
CA TYR A 80 -21.88 1.78 13.69
C TYR A 80 -21.96 2.83 14.79
N HIS A 81 -23.18 3.20 15.17
CA HIS A 81 -23.43 4.23 16.18
C HIS A 81 -23.36 3.62 17.58
N GLU A 82 -22.18 3.46 18.09
CA GLU A 82 -21.91 2.78 19.37
C GLU A 82 -20.60 3.26 20.01
N VAL A 83 -20.49 3.03 21.32
CA VAL A 83 -19.25 3.18 22.06
C VAL A 83 -18.59 1.83 22.16
N VAL A 84 -17.32 1.74 21.74
CA VAL A 84 -16.56 0.48 21.74
C VAL A 84 -15.52 0.47 22.85
N ARG A 85 -15.48 -0.61 23.64
CA ARG A 85 -14.50 -0.82 24.70
C ARG A 85 -13.82 -2.18 24.51
N VAL A 86 -12.53 -2.18 24.23
CA VAL A 86 -11.70 -3.39 24.17
C VAL A 86 -10.92 -3.49 25.48
N PRO A 87 -11.36 -4.34 26.43
CA PRO A 87 -10.75 -4.40 27.76
C PRO A 87 -9.39 -5.10 27.74
N VAL A 88 -8.63 -4.92 28.81
CA VAL A 88 -7.46 -5.74 29.14
C VAL A 88 -7.82 -7.23 29.07
N GLY A 89 -6.92 -8.06 28.57
CA GLY A 89 -7.12 -9.50 28.39
C GLY A 89 -7.71 -9.93 27.04
N LYS A 90 -8.00 -8.99 26.14
CA LYS A 90 -8.27 -9.24 24.71
C LYS A 90 -6.99 -9.11 23.86
N ASP A 91 -5.86 -9.57 24.38
CA ASP A 91 -4.53 -9.32 23.83
C ASP A 91 -4.36 -9.94 22.43
N GLY A 92 -3.63 -9.24 21.56
CA GLY A 92 -3.39 -9.68 20.19
C GLY A 92 -4.63 -9.67 19.28
N LEU A 93 -5.73 -9.04 19.71
CA LEU A 93 -6.93 -8.90 18.87
C LEU A 93 -6.64 -8.02 17.65
N THR A 94 -7.18 -8.41 16.49
CA THR A 94 -7.16 -7.57 15.27
C THR A 94 -8.58 -7.12 14.96
N ILE A 95 -8.79 -5.81 14.79
CA ILE A 95 -10.06 -5.20 14.36
C ILE A 95 -9.83 -4.56 13.00
N VAL A 96 -10.59 -4.96 11.97
CA VAL A 96 -10.32 -4.54 10.60
C VAL A 96 -11.58 -4.20 9.84
N GLY A 97 -11.56 -3.06 9.13
CA GLY A 97 -12.56 -2.70 8.14
C GLY A 97 -12.51 -3.65 6.95
N GLY A 98 -13.68 -4.16 6.56
CA GLY A 98 -13.78 -5.25 5.58
C GLY A 98 -13.47 -4.88 4.13
N THR A 99 -13.38 -3.58 3.78
CA THR A 99 -13.20 -3.10 2.40
C THR A 99 -11.77 -2.60 2.09
N GLY A 100 -10.94 -2.39 3.11
CA GLY A 100 -9.63 -1.75 2.96
C GLY A 100 -9.68 -0.22 2.85
N ASN A 101 -10.86 0.38 2.61
CA ASN A 101 -11.05 1.83 2.65
C ASN A 101 -11.58 2.23 4.03
N PRO A 102 -10.84 3.02 4.82
CA PRO A 102 -11.24 3.38 6.17
C PRO A 102 -12.55 4.19 6.24
N ALA A 103 -12.92 4.92 5.19
CA ALA A 103 -14.18 5.67 5.15
C ALA A 103 -15.44 4.79 5.03
N ASP A 104 -15.27 3.52 4.68
CA ASP A 104 -16.39 2.60 4.50
C ASP A 104 -16.91 1.98 5.80
N VAL A 105 -16.11 1.98 6.86
CA VAL A 105 -16.46 1.43 8.17
C VAL A 105 -16.30 2.52 9.22
N VAL A 106 -17.40 3.07 9.71
CA VAL A 106 -17.40 4.21 10.62
C VAL A 106 -17.99 3.80 11.96
N ILE A 107 -17.19 3.85 13.02
CA ILE A 107 -17.63 3.73 14.41
C ILE A 107 -17.75 5.17 14.94
N THR A 108 -18.95 5.57 15.31
CA THR A 108 -19.23 6.96 15.67
C THR A 108 -20.09 7.09 16.90
N TYR A 109 -19.78 8.08 17.74
CA TYR A 109 -20.58 8.49 18.87
C TYR A 109 -20.33 9.95 19.23
N GLY A 110 -21.20 10.58 20.04
CA GLY A 110 -21.12 12.04 20.33
C GLY A 110 -21.02 12.34 21.84
N ASN A 111 -20.17 11.65 22.59
CA ASN A 111 -19.93 11.96 23.99
C ASN A 111 -18.92 13.09 24.19
N SER A 112 -19.10 13.89 25.22
CA SER A 112 -18.06 14.81 25.75
C SER A 112 -17.73 14.48 27.22
N ALA A 113 -16.73 15.13 27.75
CA ALA A 113 -16.37 15.01 29.17
C ALA A 113 -17.54 15.39 30.09
N ALA A 114 -18.42 16.28 29.63
CA ALA A 114 -19.62 16.71 30.37
C ALA A 114 -20.80 15.73 30.24
N SER A 115 -20.75 14.75 29.34
CA SER A 115 -21.83 13.77 29.15
C SER A 115 -22.09 12.99 30.44
N ALA A 116 -23.37 12.70 30.72
CA ALA A 116 -23.77 11.99 31.93
C ALA A 116 -23.28 10.54 31.96
N LYS A 117 -22.71 10.14 33.09
CA LYS A 117 -22.30 8.76 33.33
C LYS A 117 -23.46 7.94 33.93
N SER A 118 -23.63 6.70 33.48
CA SER A 118 -24.57 5.76 34.14
C SER A 118 -24.21 5.59 35.62
N GLY A 119 -25.17 5.82 36.49
CA GLY A 119 -24.92 5.84 37.94
C GLY A 119 -24.62 7.22 38.55
N GLY A 120 -24.59 8.27 37.73
CA GLY A 120 -24.42 9.66 38.17
C GLY A 120 -23.00 10.21 37.92
N GLY A 121 -22.92 11.56 37.86
CA GLY A 121 -21.70 12.29 37.51
C GLY A 121 -21.47 12.44 36.01
N GLN A 122 -20.28 12.85 35.62
CA GLN A 122 -19.86 13.09 34.22
C GLN A 122 -18.84 12.04 33.79
N LEU A 123 -18.75 11.81 32.48
CA LEU A 123 -17.82 10.85 31.89
C LEU A 123 -16.35 11.22 32.13
N GLY A 124 -16.03 12.52 32.09
CA GLY A 124 -14.65 13.00 32.04
C GLY A 124 -14.01 12.77 30.67
N THR A 125 -12.80 13.28 30.47
CA THR A 125 -12.10 13.18 29.17
C THR A 125 -11.95 11.75 28.69
N GLU A 126 -11.34 10.86 29.47
CA GLU A 126 -11.14 9.44 29.09
C GLU A 126 -12.47 8.71 28.83
N GLY A 127 -13.50 8.95 29.66
CA GLY A 127 -14.80 8.33 29.52
C GLY A 127 -15.60 8.78 28.29
N SER A 128 -15.24 9.93 27.69
CA SER A 128 -15.90 10.48 26.50
C SER A 128 -15.53 9.71 25.22
N ALA A 129 -14.50 8.87 25.24
CA ALA A 129 -13.98 8.21 24.06
C ALA A 129 -15.05 7.39 23.31
N THR A 130 -15.11 7.53 21.99
CA THR A 130 -15.93 6.69 21.12
C THR A 130 -15.39 5.25 21.12
N ALA A 131 -14.07 5.09 20.99
CA ALA A 131 -13.43 3.79 21.14
C ALA A 131 -12.28 3.83 22.16
N THR A 132 -12.25 2.87 23.09
CA THR A 132 -11.15 2.67 24.05
C THR A 132 -10.51 1.31 23.81
N PHE A 133 -9.21 1.28 23.64
CA PHE A 133 -8.42 0.09 23.37
C PHE A 133 -7.41 -0.13 24.52
N ALA A 134 -7.73 -1.01 25.46
CA ALA A 134 -6.86 -1.30 26.61
C ALA A 134 -6.09 -2.64 26.49
N ALA A 135 -6.35 -3.42 25.46
CA ALA A 135 -5.67 -4.69 25.23
C ALA A 135 -4.24 -4.50 24.69
N THR A 136 -3.32 -5.36 25.12
CA THR A 136 -1.93 -5.39 24.67
C THR A 136 -1.81 -6.07 23.30
N GLY A 137 -0.95 -5.55 22.41
CA GLY A 137 -0.69 -6.13 21.09
C GLY A 137 -1.87 -6.07 20.14
N LEU A 138 -2.83 -5.16 20.40
CA LEU A 138 -3.98 -4.91 19.55
C LEU A 138 -3.56 -4.31 18.21
N THR A 139 -4.23 -4.71 17.13
CA THR A 139 -4.12 -4.06 15.82
C THR A 139 -5.49 -3.54 15.38
N VAL A 140 -5.56 -2.30 14.92
CA VAL A 140 -6.73 -1.67 14.29
C VAL A 140 -6.35 -1.28 12.87
N GLU A 141 -7.20 -1.60 11.89
CA GLU A 141 -6.87 -1.40 10.47
C GLU A 141 -8.09 -1.00 9.64
N ASN A 142 -7.93 -0.01 8.75
CA ASN A 142 -8.85 0.30 7.67
C ASN A 142 -10.27 0.68 8.14
N LEU A 143 -10.39 1.49 9.19
CA LEU A 143 -11.68 1.97 9.67
C LEU A 143 -11.61 3.42 10.18
N THR A 144 -12.78 4.03 10.34
CA THR A 144 -12.92 5.37 10.94
C THR A 144 -13.47 5.23 12.37
N VAL A 145 -12.85 5.92 13.30
CA VAL A 145 -13.42 6.21 14.62
C VAL A 145 -13.65 7.70 14.74
N GLU A 146 -14.90 8.09 14.96
CA GLU A 146 -15.30 9.48 14.98
C GLU A 146 -16.01 9.84 16.29
N ASN A 147 -15.66 10.96 16.89
CA ASN A 147 -16.47 11.59 17.94
C ASN A 147 -17.20 12.81 17.37
N THR A 148 -18.51 12.73 17.27
CA THR A 148 -19.37 13.75 16.64
C THR A 148 -19.88 14.81 17.61
N PHE A 149 -19.28 14.98 18.79
CA PHE A 149 -19.68 16.02 19.72
C PHE A 149 -19.49 17.42 19.11
N ASP A 150 -20.58 18.18 19.00
CA ASP A 150 -20.54 19.54 18.48
C ASP A 150 -20.11 20.52 19.59
N ARG A 151 -18.83 20.88 19.57
CA ARG A 151 -18.26 21.87 20.50
C ARG A 151 -18.84 23.25 20.30
N ALA A 152 -19.16 23.64 19.06
CA ALA A 152 -19.68 24.96 18.76
C ALA A 152 -21.10 25.18 19.30
N ALA A 153 -21.89 24.11 19.37
CA ALA A 153 -23.24 24.13 19.95
C ALA A 153 -23.25 23.99 21.50
N ALA A 154 -22.09 23.72 22.13
CA ALA A 154 -22.03 23.55 23.59
C ALA A 154 -22.28 24.83 24.35
N GLN A 155 -22.98 24.74 25.49
CA GLN A 155 -23.20 25.87 26.37
C GLN A 155 -21.88 26.39 26.97
N PRO A 156 -21.71 27.70 27.17
CA PRO A 156 -20.53 28.25 27.80
C PRO A 156 -20.23 27.58 29.15
N GLY A 157 -18.97 27.19 29.38
CA GLY A 157 -18.53 26.50 30.58
C GLY A 157 -18.74 24.99 30.60
N THR A 158 -19.30 24.40 29.53
CA THR A 158 -19.35 22.96 29.37
C THR A 158 -17.94 22.39 29.13
N ALA A 159 -17.62 21.26 29.75
CA ALA A 159 -16.41 20.50 29.43
C ALA A 159 -16.53 19.86 28.05
N THR A 160 -15.77 20.38 27.09
CA THR A 160 -15.91 20.05 25.63
C THR A 160 -14.89 19.05 25.10
N GLN A 161 -14.07 18.48 25.96
CA GLN A 161 -13.18 17.36 25.58
C GLN A 161 -14.02 16.18 25.06
N ALA A 162 -13.68 15.65 23.89
CA ALA A 162 -14.49 14.66 23.19
C ALA A 162 -13.58 13.69 22.40
N VAL A 163 -13.11 12.66 23.08
CA VAL A 163 -12.11 11.72 22.55
C VAL A 163 -12.74 10.82 21.48
N ALA A 164 -12.09 10.71 20.33
CA ALA A 164 -12.45 9.69 19.35
C ALA A 164 -11.81 8.35 19.73
N VAL A 165 -10.50 8.30 19.89
CA VAL A 165 -9.74 7.10 20.26
C VAL A 165 -8.97 7.31 21.55
N ALA A 166 -9.15 6.42 22.54
CA ALA A 166 -8.26 6.24 23.66
C ALA A 166 -7.44 4.95 23.49
N ALA A 167 -6.15 5.09 23.20
CA ALA A 167 -5.19 3.99 23.06
C ALA A 167 -4.47 3.81 24.40
N GLU A 168 -4.79 2.76 25.16
CA GLU A 168 -4.37 2.56 26.55
C GLU A 168 -3.49 1.32 26.75
N GLY A 169 -3.41 0.45 25.74
CA GLY A 169 -2.63 -0.79 25.81
C GLY A 169 -1.20 -0.65 25.32
N ASP A 170 -0.32 -1.56 25.74
CA ASP A 170 1.06 -1.63 25.22
C ASP A 170 1.12 -2.36 23.88
N ARG A 171 2.03 -1.94 23.00
CA ARG A 171 2.28 -2.55 21.69
C ARG A 171 1.05 -2.56 20.78
N GLN A 172 0.33 -1.44 20.74
CA GLN A 172 -0.79 -1.28 19.83
C GLN A 172 -0.35 -0.70 18.47
N VAL A 173 -1.00 -1.17 17.41
CA VAL A 173 -0.76 -0.71 16.04
C VAL A 173 -2.09 -0.24 15.45
N PHE A 174 -2.09 0.97 14.93
CA PHE A 174 -3.17 1.56 14.15
C PHE A 174 -2.63 1.79 12.74
N ARG A 175 -3.39 1.39 11.72
CA ARG A 175 -2.91 1.45 10.34
C ARG A 175 -4.01 1.79 9.35
N ASN A 176 -3.77 2.85 8.56
CA ASN A 176 -4.73 3.32 7.56
C ASN A 176 -6.12 3.53 8.16
N ASP A 177 -6.16 4.09 9.37
CA ASP A 177 -7.39 4.44 10.07
C ASP A 177 -7.67 5.94 9.96
N ARG A 178 -8.91 6.34 10.22
CA ARG A 178 -9.30 7.74 10.35
C ARG A 178 -9.79 7.98 11.77
N ILE A 179 -9.13 8.87 12.48
CA ILE A 179 -9.43 9.28 13.87
C ILE A 179 -9.91 10.71 13.83
N ILE A 180 -11.22 10.89 13.95
CA ILE A 180 -11.89 12.19 13.70
C ILE A 180 -12.53 12.69 14.98
N GLY A 181 -12.23 13.92 15.35
CA GLY A 181 -12.80 14.62 16.47
C GLY A 181 -12.60 16.12 16.34
N HIS A 182 -12.61 16.84 17.46
CA HIS A 182 -12.35 18.27 17.45
C HIS A 182 -11.39 18.67 18.59
N GLN A 183 -11.81 18.57 19.85
CA GLN A 183 -10.96 18.79 21.01
C GLN A 183 -10.64 17.46 21.68
N ASP A 184 -9.34 17.21 21.94
CA ASP A 184 -8.86 15.97 22.59
C ASP A 184 -9.13 14.71 21.74
N THR A 185 -8.84 14.74 20.42
CA THR A 185 -9.25 13.70 19.48
C THR A 185 -8.60 12.34 19.75
N LEU A 186 -7.27 12.29 19.95
CA LEU A 186 -6.48 11.05 20.14
C LEU A 186 -5.77 11.10 21.49
N LEU A 187 -6.21 10.26 22.42
CA LEU A 187 -5.55 10.03 23.71
C LEU A 187 -4.61 8.82 23.61
N ALA A 188 -3.31 9.08 23.70
CA ALA A 188 -2.28 8.07 23.84
C ALA A 188 -1.90 7.92 25.33
N TRP A 189 -2.29 6.84 25.97
CA TRP A 189 -2.33 6.77 27.42
C TRP A 189 -1.59 5.57 28.01
N SER A 190 -0.90 5.81 29.12
CA SER A 190 -0.35 4.79 30.03
C SER A 190 -1.13 4.83 31.35
N PRO A 191 -1.53 3.68 31.90
CA PRO A 191 -2.50 3.60 32.98
C PRO A 191 -2.00 4.18 34.33
N ASN A 192 -0.69 4.42 34.45
CA ASN A 192 -0.09 5.06 35.62
C ASN A 192 1.30 5.61 35.29
N ALA A 193 1.87 6.42 36.18
CA ALA A 193 3.16 7.09 36.00
C ALA A 193 4.38 6.15 35.83
N THR A 194 4.30 4.89 36.19
CA THR A 194 5.39 3.93 36.06
C THR A 194 5.25 2.99 34.87
N ALA A 195 4.03 2.87 34.31
CA ALA A 195 3.79 2.14 33.10
C ALA A 195 4.15 2.98 31.88
N GLN A 196 4.83 2.37 30.92
CA GLN A 196 5.13 2.98 29.64
C GLN A 196 4.51 2.13 28.53
N THR A 197 3.31 2.47 28.11
CA THR A 197 2.66 1.85 26.95
C THR A 197 3.17 2.47 25.66
N ARG A 198 3.21 1.65 24.61
CA ARG A 198 3.72 2.02 23.29
C ARG A 198 2.64 1.85 22.24
N GLN A 199 2.39 2.90 21.46
CA GLN A 199 1.41 2.90 20.38
C GLN A 199 2.06 3.39 19.09
N TYR A 200 1.75 2.73 17.99
CA TYR A 200 2.22 3.06 16.66
C TYR A 200 1.06 3.31 15.73
N PHE A 201 0.97 4.53 15.24
CA PHE A 201 -0.03 5.02 14.29
C PHE A 201 0.69 5.24 12.96
N THR A 202 0.29 4.53 11.91
CA THR A 202 0.98 4.58 10.64
C THR A 202 0.02 4.66 9.46
N ASP A 203 0.31 5.59 8.55
CA ASP A 203 -0.55 5.88 7.40
C ASP A 203 -1.97 6.34 7.80
N ASP A 204 -2.12 6.83 9.03
CA ASP A 204 -3.40 7.24 9.61
C ASP A 204 -3.75 8.70 9.29
N TYR A 205 -5.04 8.98 9.29
CA TYR A 205 -5.59 10.33 9.23
C TYR A 205 -6.12 10.73 10.60
N VAL A 206 -5.62 11.84 11.16
CA VAL A 206 -6.06 12.38 12.44
C VAL A 206 -6.59 13.81 12.22
N GLU A 207 -7.82 14.09 12.64
CA GLU A 207 -8.49 15.38 12.46
C GLU A 207 -8.93 15.98 13.78
N GLY A 208 -8.71 17.30 13.95
CA GLY A 208 -9.16 18.04 15.12
C GLY A 208 -8.59 19.46 15.19
N ALA A 209 -8.75 20.12 16.34
CA ALA A 209 -8.29 21.48 16.55
C ALA A 209 -7.49 21.65 17.85
N VAL A 210 -8.07 21.35 19.00
CA VAL A 210 -7.49 21.70 20.31
C VAL A 210 -6.96 20.43 20.98
N ASP A 211 -5.64 20.44 21.29
CA ASP A 211 -4.97 19.32 21.98
C ASP A 211 -5.26 17.97 21.32
N MET A 212 -5.29 17.97 19.97
CA MET A 212 -5.85 16.86 19.20
C MET A 212 -5.10 15.54 19.40
N ILE A 213 -3.81 15.57 19.76
CA ILE A 213 -2.98 14.39 20.06
C ILE A 213 -2.36 14.61 21.44
N PHE A 214 -2.78 13.84 22.43
CA PHE A 214 -2.38 14.11 23.81
C PHE A 214 -2.19 12.82 24.61
N GLY A 215 -1.57 12.96 25.80
CA GLY A 215 -1.37 11.84 26.71
C GLY A 215 0.08 11.63 27.16
N ASN A 216 0.29 10.57 27.97
CA ASN A 216 1.57 10.25 28.61
C ASN A 216 2.27 9.01 28.05
N ALA A 217 1.71 8.34 27.05
CA ALA A 217 2.30 7.17 26.45
C ALA A 217 3.51 7.49 25.55
N THR A 218 4.24 6.48 25.19
CA THR A 218 5.19 6.54 24.06
C THR A 218 4.40 6.27 22.78
N ALA A 219 4.05 7.31 22.05
CA ALA A 219 3.26 7.18 20.83
C ALA A 219 3.97 7.79 19.62
N VAL A 220 3.93 7.07 18.52
CA VAL A 220 4.55 7.47 17.25
C VAL A 220 3.46 7.58 16.19
N LEU A 221 3.36 8.76 15.56
CA LEU A 221 2.59 8.97 14.33
C LEU A 221 3.59 9.04 13.18
N ASP A 222 3.54 8.05 12.31
CA ASP A 222 4.49 7.84 11.21
C ASP A 222 3.75 7.84 9.87
N ARG A 223 4.15 8.66 8.93
CA ARG A 223 3.48 8.85 7.63
C ARG A 223 1.99 9.24 7.77
N ALA A 224 1.64 9.91 8.88
CA ALA A 224 0.27 10.33 9.15
C ALA A 224 -0.10 11.63 8.41
N THR A 225 -1.38 11.75 8.04
CA THR A 225 -1.97 13.03 7.66
C THR A 225 -2.72 13.62 8.86
N ILE A 226 -2.28 14.76 9.33
CA ILE A 226 -2.87 15.46 10.48
C ILE A 226 -3.63 16.68 9.96
N GLN A 227 -4.97 16.63 10.00
CA GLN A 227 -5.84 17.73 9.59
C GLN A 227 -6.14 18.64 10.78
N ALA A 228 -5.67 19.87 10.71
CA ALA A 228 -5.94 20.91 11.69
C ALA A 228 -7.11 21.80 11.22
N ASP A 229 -8.21 21.80 11.96
CA ASP A 229 -9.48 22.43 11.57
C ASP A 229 -9.41 23.96 11.60
N ASP A 230 -10.25 24.60 10.81
CA ASP A 230 -10.39 26.06 10.82
C ASP A 230 -11.60 26.49 11.67
N ASP A 231 -11.35 26.85 12.92
CA ASP A 231 -12.35 27.44 13.84
C ASP A 231 -12.61 28.94 13.59
N GLY A 232 -12.12 29.47 12.46
CA GLY A 232 -12.36 30.84 12.04
C GLY A 232 -11.52 31.91 12.73
N ALA A 233 -10.42 31.54 13.38
CA ALA A 233 -9.52 32.51 13.99
C ALA A 233 -8.90 33.45 12.93
N PRO A 234 -8.71 34.78 13.24
CA PRO A 234 -7.98 35.66 12.34
C PRO A 234 -6.50 35.26 12.23
N ALA A 235 -5.83 35.72 11.20
CA ALA A 235 -4.38 35.44 11.03
C ALA A 235 -3.60 35.87 12.28
N GLY A 236 -2.72 35.02 12.79
CA GLY A 236 -2.01 35.20 14.05
C GLY A 236 -2.84 34.96 15.32
N GLY A 237 -4.14 34.71 15.18
CA GLY A 237 -5.03 34.30 16.26
C GLY A 237 -4.75 32.89 16.77
N LEU A 238 -5.75 32.24 17.32
CA LEU A 238 -5.62 30.87 17.86
C LEU A 238 -6.82 30.02 17.45
N ASN A 239 -6.58 29.03 16.61
CA ASN A 239 -7.48 27.90 16.37
C ASN A 239 -7.19 26.73 17.34
N GLY A 240 -5.92 26.36 17.52
CA GLY A 240 -5.66 25.21 18.37
C GLY A 240 -4.19 24.83 18.57
N PHE A 241 -4.03 23.60 19.03
CA PHE A 241 -2.74 22.98 19.36
C PHE A 241 -2.74 21.56 18.82
N LEU A 242 -1.68 21.18 18.08
CA LEU A 242 -1.59 19.83 17.54
C LEU A 242 -1.34 18.80 18.65
N THR A 243 -0.50 19.15 19.64
CA THR A 243 -0.14 18.22 20.72
C THR A 243 -0.28 18.81 22.11
N ALA A 244 -0.62 17.94 23.08
CA ALA A 244 -0.61 18.25 24.51
C ALA A 244 -0.09 17.05 25.31
N ALA A 245 1.23 16.80 25.25
CA ALA A 245 1.85 15.69 25.95
C ALA A 245 1.95 15.95 27.47
N ASN A 246 1.84 14.87 28.27
CA ASN A 246 2.13 14.88 29.72
C ASN A 246 3.05 13.72 30.11
N THR A 247 4.05 13.45 29.28
CA THR A 247 5.04 12.40 29.51
C THR A 247 5.66 12.50 30.89
N GLU A 248 5.78 11.39 31.60
CA GLU A 248 6.44 11.38 32.91
C GLU A 248 7.96 11.64 32.76
N ALA A 249 8.54 12.36 33.75
CA ALA A 249 9.97 12.72 33.73
C ALA A 249 10.90 11.50 33.62
N ALA A 250 10.48 10.37 34.19
CA ALA A 250 11.23 9.11 34.15
C ALA A 250 11.26 8.46 32.76
N HIS A 251 10.33 8.82 31.86
CA HIS A 251 10.24 8.24 30.52
C HIS A 251 10.99 9.13 29.51
N LYS A 252 11.93 8.55 28.78
CA LYS A 252 12.72 9.25 27.76
C LYS A 252 11.84 9.71 26.61
N TYR A 253 10.90 8.88 26.16
CA TYR A 253 10.08 9.05 24.98
C TYR A 253 8.61 9.30 25.32
N GLY A 254 7.99 10.25 24.65
CA GLY A 254 6.56 10.59 24.70
C GLY A 254 5.94 10.55 23.30
N LEU A 255 5.57 11.72 22.73
CA LEU A 255 4.99 11.80 21.40
C LEU A 255 6.04 12.06 20.32
N LEU A 256 5.98 11.31 19.25
CA LEU A 256 6.77 11.52 18.03
C LEU A 256 5.83 11.65 16.83
N ILE A 257 5.94 12.74 16.08
CA ILE A 257 5.35 12.89 14.75
C ILE A 257 6.51 12.88 13.76
N THR A 258 6.53 11.92 12.86
CA THR A 258 7.64 11.72 11.90
C THR A 258 7.13 11.42 10.50
N ASP A 259 7.86 11.91 9.49
CA ASP A 259 7.63 11.61 8.07
C ASP A 259 6.16 11.83 7.64
N SER A 260 5.50 12.84 8.23
CA SER A 260 4.07 13.10 8.19
C SER A 260 3.74 14.44 7.51
N ALA A 261 2.46 14.73 7.33
CA ALA A 261 2.01 16.02 6.81
C ALA A 261 0.90 16.61 7.68
N VAL A 262 1.08 17.85 8.13
CA VAL A 262 0.00 18.64 8.71
C VAL A 262 -0.68 19.41 7.60
N ARG A 263 -2.01 19.36 7.54
CA ARG A 263 -2.85 20.09 6.60
C ARG A 263 -3.79 21.02 7.36
N SER A 264 -4.09 22.18 6.80
CA SER A 264 -5.08 23.11 7.36
C SER A 264 -5.53 24.10 6.29
N THR A 265 -6.80 24.50 6.35
CA THR A 265 -7.35 25.63 5.63
C THR A 265 -7.39 26.90 6.50
N ALA A 266 -6.97 26.79 7.77
CA ALA A 266 -6.93 27.90 8.71
C ALA A 266 -5.91 28.97 8.28
N LYS A 267 -6.13 30.18 8.72
CA LYS A 267 -5.26 31.34 8.41
C LYS A 267 -3.87 31.15 9.01
N ASP A 268 -2.92 31.88 8.44
CA ASP A 268 -1.52 31.82 8.82
C ASP A 268 -1.30 32.11 10.31
N GLY A 269 -0.45 31.30 10.94
CA GLY A 269 -0.04 31.46 12.32
C GLY A 269 -1.16 31.29 13.36
N THR A 270 -2.10 30.40 13.13
CA THR A 270 -3.24 30.14 14.04
C THR A 270 -3.10 28.85 14.86
N TYR A 271 -2.08 28.05 14.61
CA TYR A 271 -1.79 26.81 15.33
C TYR A 271 -0.43 26.80 16.00
N TYR A 272 -0.36 26.23 17.20
CA TYR A 272 0.89 25.79 17.80
C TYR A 272 1.14 24.30 17.51
N LEU A 273 2.40 23.89 17.42
CA LEU A 273 2.78 22.45 17.38
C LEU A 273 2.40 21.77 18.69
N GLY A 274 2.45 22.49 19.81
CA GLY A 274 2.01 21.92 21.06
C GLY A 274 2.27 22.77 22.29
N ARG A 275 1.79 22.21 23.42
CA ARG A 275 1.91 22.79 24.76
C ARG A 275 2.06 21.69 25.81
N PRO A 276 2.73 21.95 26.97
CA PRO A 276 2.93 20.94 28.01
C PRO A 276 1.70 20.80 28.89
N TRP A 277 1.02 19.65 28.84
CA TRP A 277 0.01 19.30 29.82
C TRP A 277 0.67 18.77 31.09
N HIS A 278 0.31 19.30 32.28
CA HIS A 278 0.98 19.00 33.51
C HIS A 278 -0.02 18.59 34.61
N PRO A 279 -0.70 17.43 34.44
CA PRO A 279 -1.71 16.98 35.40
C PRO A 279 -1.09 16.41 36.70
N THR A 280 0.18 16.05 36.69
CA THR A 280 0.93 15.50 37.86
C THR A 280 2.21 16.28 38.07
N ALA A 281 2.72 16.31 39.30
CA ALA A 281 3.99 16.99 39.61
C ALA A 281 5.22 16.36 38.92
N SER A 282 5.11 15.14 38.42
CA SER A 282 6.19 14.40 37.73
C SER A 282 6.11 14.52 36.21
N ALA A 283 5.09 15.16 35.65
CA ALA A 283 4.95 15.31 34.20
C ALA A 283 5.99 16.29 33.64
N VAL A 284 6.75 15.89 32.64
CA VAL A 284 7.65 16.71 31.83
C VAL A 284 7.43 16.36 30.38
N ALA A 285 6.50 17.04 29.75
CA ALA A 285 6.06 16.77 28.39
C ALA A 285 7.21 16.57 27.42
N GLN A 286 7.12 15.57 26.59
CA GLN A 286 8.10 15.27 25.53
C GLN A 286 7.40 15.12 24.21
N VAL A 287 7.75 15.97 23.23
CA VAL A 287 7.26 15.90 21.85
C VAL A 287 8.41 16.17 20.89
N VAL A 288 8.52 15.35 19.86
CA VAL A 288 9.36 15.61 18.70
C VAL A 288 8.49 15.64 17.45
N VAL A 289 8.61 16.70 16.66
CA VAL A 289 8.04 16.79 15.30
C VAL A 289 9.21 16.83 14.33
N ARG A 290 9.32 15.81 13.47
CA ARG A 290 10.45 15.71 12.55
C ARG A 290 10.05 15.28 11.15
N ASN A 291 10.84 15.69 10.13
CA ASN A 291 10.64 15.33 8.73
C ASN A 291 9.19 15.54 8.26
N THR A 292 8.47 16.47 8.85
CA THR A 292 7.04 16.68 8.66
C THR A 292 6.78 17.98 7.90
N VAL A 293 5.84 17.93 6.97
CA VAL A 293 5.41 19.12 6.21
C VAL A 293 4.44 19.93 7.07
N LEU A 294 4.78 21.20 7.33
CA LEU A 294 4.00 22.10 8.19
C LEU A 294 3.40 23.26 7.36
N PRO A 295 2.06 23.46 7.37
CA PRO A 295 1.40 24.52 6.61
C PRO A 295 1.64 25.90 7.25
N ALA A 296 1.33 26.96 6.52
CA ALA A 296 1.41 28.35 7.01
C ALA A 296 0.54 28.63 8.26
N ALA A 297 -0.48 27.82 8.49
CA ALA A 297 -1.31 27.89 9.70
C ALA A 297 -0.51 27.66 10.99
N VAL A 298 0.61 26.92 10.94
CA VAL A 298 1.49 26.71 12.11
C VAL A 298 2.31 27.98 12.38
N LYS A 299 2.38 28.39 13.65
CA LYS A 299 3.20 29.53 14.13
C LYS A 299 4.70 29.19 13.99
N SER A 300 5.28 29.48 12.84
CA SER A 300 6.65 29.06 12.51
C SER A 300 7.70 29.66 13.46
N ALA A 301 7.57 30.93 13.89
CA ALA A 301 8.55 31.60 14.75
C ALA A 301 8.48 31.12 16.21
N THR A 302 7.31 30.77 16.71
CA THR A 302 7.04 30.40 18.12
C THR A 302 6.07 29.18 18.14
N PRO A 303 6.50 28.00 17.70
CA PRO A 303 5.58 26.88 17.52
C PRO A 303 5.12 26.19 18.82
N TRP A 304 5.72 26.53 19.94
CA TRP A 304 5.39 26.01 21.27
C TRP A 304 4.84 27.10 22.18
N THR A 305 3.99 26.74 23.12
CA THR A 305 3.40 27.71 24.06
C THR A 305 3.16 27.11 25.44
N ASP A 306 2.98 27.99 26.45
CA ASP A 306 2.71 27.60 27.82
C ASP A 306 1.28 27.04 27.99
N MET A 307 1.09 26.22 29.03
CA MET A 307 -0.22 25.71 29.41
C MET A 307 -0.43 25.81 30.92
N SER A 308 -1.52 26.44 31.34
CA SER A 308 -1.92 26.52 32.77
C SER A 308 -0.79 26.96 33.72
N GLY A 309 0.02 27.94 33.28
CA GLY A 309 1.13 28.49 34.07
C GLY A 309 2.43 27.65 34.03
N ILE A 310 2.46 26.53 33.30
CA ILE A 310 3.64 25.75 33.04
C ILE A 310 4.30 26.22 31.76
N SER A 311 5.56 26.65 31.87
CA SER A 311 6.31 27.12 30.71
C SER A 311 6.73 25.97 29.82
N TRP A 312 6.57 26.12 28.50
CA TRP A 312 7.02 25.16 27.51
C TRP A 312 8.55 24.98 27.53
N HIS A 313 9.31 26.00 27.99
CA HIS A 313 10.75 25.91 28.19
C HIS A 313 11.16 24.88 29.26
N SER A 314 10.26 24.51 30.17
CA SER A 314 10.50 23.46 31.18
C SER A 314 10.19 22.04 30.64
N ALA A 315 9.72 21.93 29.41
CA ALA A 315 9.39 20.68 28.75
C ALA A 315 10.45 20.27 27.71
N ARG A 316 10.32 19.09 27.13
CA ARG A 316 11.20 18.50 26.11
C ARG A 316 10.53 18.54 24.73
N LEU A 317 10.28 19.78 24.23
CA LEU A 317 9.58 20.03 22.96
C LEU A 317 10.61 20.47 21.92
N THR A 318 10.74 19.69 20.84
CA THR A 318 11.77 19.91 19.82
C THR A 318 11.30 19.56 18.43
N SER A 319 12.02 20.06 17.43
CA SER A 319 11.79 19.81 15.99
C SER A 319 13.06 19.30 15.29
N TYR A 320 12.91 18.69 14.10
CA TYR A 320 14.04 18.33 13.26
C TYR A 320 13.61 18.09 11.81
N GLY A 321 14.29 18.73 10.85
CA GLY A 321 14.11 18.44 9.43
C GLY A 321 12.72 18.70 8.85
N ASN A 322 11.86 19.47 9.56
CA ASN A 322 10.54 19.83 9.07
C ASN A 322 10.63 20.78 7.88
N THR A 323 9.65 20.72 6.98
CA THR A 323 9.57 21.53 5.77
C THR A 323 8.24 22.29 5.68
N GLY A 324 8.11 23.16 4.69
CA GLY A 324 6.91 23.97 4.47
C GLY A 324 6.91 25.31 5.22
N PRO A 325 5.92 26.19 4.96
CA PRO A 325 5.90 27.57 5.48
C PRO A 325 5.73 27.67 7.01
N GLY A 326 5.21 26.62 7.65
CA GLY A 326 5.12 26.54 9.13
C GLY A 326 6.40 26.06 9.81
N ALA A 327 7.42 25.66 9.04
CA ALA A 327 8.70 25.22 9.57
C ALA A 327 9.69 26.40 9.64
N ALA A 328 10.24 26.66 10.83
CA ALA A 328 11.31 27.64 10.99
C ALA A 328 12.30 27.18 12.08
N THR A 329 13.51 27.66 11.99
CA THR A 329 14.55 27.48 13.01
C THR A 329 14.77 28.82 13.72
N THR A 330 14.29 28.92 14.93
CA THR A 330 14.40 30.11 15.80
C THR A 330 14.82 29.68 17.20
N ALA A 331 15.09 30.64 18.07
CA ALA A 331 15.35 30.36 19.49
C ALA A 331 14.16 29.70 20.19
N ASP A 332 12.93 30.01 19.74
CA ASP A 332 11.67 29.48 20.26
C ASP A 332 11.18 28.23 19.49
N SER A 333 12.00 27.73 18.54
CA SER A 333 11.78 26.48 17.81
C SER A 333 13.02 25.57 17.92
N PRO A 334 13.30 25.01 19.13
CA PRO A 334 14.52 24.25 19.36
C PRO A 334 14.61 23.03 18.45
N GLN A 335 15.79 22.87 17.86
CA GLN A 335 16.07 21.79 16.91
C GLN A 335 16.99 20.72 17.53
N LEU A 336 16.70 19.46 17.22
CA LEU A 336 17.66 18.40 17.49
C LEU A 336 18.88 18.57 16.56
N SER A 337 20.07 18.24 17.08
CA SER A 337 21.23 18.02 16.19
C SER A 337 21.07 16.74 15.38
N ALA A 338 21.81 16.59 14.28
CA ALA A 338 21.79 15.35 13.49
C ALA A 338 22.14 14.09 14.31
N ALA A 339 23.06 14.21 15.25
CA ALA A 339 23.41 13.10 16.16
C ALA A 339 22.23 12.74 17.08
N GLN A 340 21.56 13.74 17.67
CA GLN A 340 20.39 13.51 18.52
C GLN A 340 19.22 12.94 17.70
N ALA A 341 18.99 13.41 16.47
CA ALA A 341 17.90 12.95 15.63
C ALA A 341 17.94 11.44 15.36
N GLY A 342 19.15 10.84 15.36
CA GLY A 342 19.31 9.39 15.27
C GLY A 342 18.75 8.60 16.47
N GLU A 343 18.57 9.24 17.62
CA GLU A 343 17.98 8.64 18.82
C GLU A 343 16.44 8.80 18.87
N TYR A 344 15.87 9.66 18.05
CA TYR A 344 14.45 9.98 18.04
C TYR A 344 13.78 9.46 16.74
N THR A 345 13.95 8.17 16.47
CA THR A 345 13.30 7.46 15.35
C THR A 345 12.11 6.66 15.84
N ALA A 346 11.17 6.30 14.97
CA ALA A 346 10.04 5.46 15.32
C ALA A 346 10.51 4.14 15.97
N THR A 347 11.49 3.49 15.38
CA THR A 347 12.08 2.24 15.91
C THR A 347 12.65 2.42 17.32
N THR A 348 13.41 3.48 17.58
CA THR A 348 14.00 3.70 18.91
C THR A 348 12.98 4.07 19.98
N TYR A 349 11.92 4.82 19.61
CA TYR A 349 10.80 5.11 20.52
C TYR A 349 10.10 3.84 20.98
N LEU A 350 9.86 2.91 20.06
CA LEU A 350 8.99 1.76 20.28
C LEU A 350 9.73 0.53 20.81
N ALA A 351 11.07 0.49 20.69
CA ALA A 351 11.88 -0.67 21.06
C ALA A 351 11.69 -1.13 22.53
N GLY A 352 11.51 -0.20 23.46
CA GLY A 352 11.43 -0.55 24.89
C GLY A 352 12.61 -1.37 25.35
N THR A 353 12.37 -2.29 26.29
CA THR A 353 13.37 -3.27 26.77
C THR A 353 13.24 -4.64 26.09
N ASP A 354 12.15 -4.85 25.34
CA ASP A 354 11.80 -6.11 24.68
C ASP A 354 12.05 -6.07 23.15
N GLY A 355 12.58 -4.95 22.64
CA GLY A 355 12.92 -4.80 21.23
C GLY A 355 11.69 -4.76 20.30
N TRP A 356 10.51 -4.41 20.83
CA TRP A 356 9.30 -4.33 19.98
C TRP A 356 9.47 -3.31 18.86
N ASN A 357 9.39 -3.76 17.63
CA ASN A 357 9.52 -2.93 16.43
C ASN A 357 8.34 -3.14 15.49
N PRO A 358 7.26 -2.35 15.60
CA PRO A 358 6.14 -2.41 14.69
C PRO A 358 6.40 -1.67 13.37
N VAL A 359 7.44 -0.82 13.30
CA VAL A 359 7.78 -0.03 12.11
C VAL A 359 8.05 -0.96 10.93
N ASP A 360 8.87 -1.98 11.15
CA ASP A 360 9.12 -3.00 10.13
C ASP A 360 7.90 -3.91 9.88
N ARG A 361 7.00 -4.03 10.88
CA ARG A 361 5.73 -4.77 10.74
C ARG A 361 4.62 -3.96 10.10
N ALA A 362 4.65 -2.63 10.21
CA ALA A 362 3.70 -1.76 9.52
C ALA A 362 3.89 -1.80 8.01
N THR A 363 5.07 -2.18 7.57
CA THR A 363 5.41 -2.46 6.18
C THR A 363 5.37 -3.94 5.83
N SER A 364 5.13 -4.82 6.82
CA SER A 364 4.98 -6.26 6.58
C SER A 364 4.17 -6.93 7.71
N THR A 365 3.20 -7.76 7.36
CA THR A 365 2.53 -8.70 8.27
C THR A 365 3.41 -9.94 8.56
N SER A 366 4.73 -9.81 8.54
CA SER A 366 5.65 -10.91 8.84
C SER A 366 6.41 -10.67 10.14
N THR A 367 6.38 -11.68 10.98
CA THR A 367 7.13 -11.76 12.23
C THR A 367 8.63 -11.84 11.95
N GLY A 368 9.37 -10.83 12.38
CA GLY A 368 10.78 -10.91 12.68
C GLY A 368 11.72 -11.12 11.49
N SER A 369 12.02 -10.02 10.76
CA SER A 369 13.26 -9.98 10.00
C SER A 369 13.97 -8.65 10.28
N THR A 370 15.23 -8.71 10.70
CA THR A 370 16.12 -7.56 10.62
C THR A 370 16.38 -7.32 9.13
N VAL A 371 16.01 -6.13 8.62
CA VAL A 371 16.36 -5.76 7.23
C VAL A 371 17.86 -5.94 7.05
N PRO A 372 18.32 -6.80 6.14
CA PRO A 372 19.74 -7.04 5.93
C PRO A 372 20.46 -5.73 5.59
N ALA A 373 21.66 -5.57 6.11
CA ALA A 373 22.53 -4.46 5.70
C ALA A 373 22.73 -4.50 4.19
N GLY A 374 22.32 -3.42 3.49
CA GLY A 374 22.36 -3.33 2.02
C GLY A 374 21.00 -3.41 1.31
N THR A 375 19.88 -3.46 2.04
CA THR A 375 18.53 -3.38 1.44
C THR A 375 18.38 -2.10 0.61
N ALA A 376 17.80 -2.24 -0.57
CA ALA A 376 17.47 -1.11 -1.42
C ALA A 376 16.44 -0.19 -0.74
N THR A 377 16.62 1.12 -0.88
CA THR A 377 15.69 2.13 -0.32
C THR A 377 14.55 2.47 -1.27
N GLY A 378 14.69 2.14 -2.56
CA GLY A 378 13.70 2.45 -3.58
C GLY A 378 13.64 3.94 -3.94
N ASP A 379 12.44 4.42 -4.27
CA ASP A 379 12.17 5.83 -4.58
C ASP A 379 12.60 6.73 -3.43
N THR A 380 13.30 7.80 -3.76
CA THR A 380 13.83 8.74 -2.75
C THR A 380 12.88 9.89 -2.44
N ARG A 381 11.78 10.00 -3.20
CA ARG A 381 10.74 10.99 -2.93
C ARG A 381 9.87 10.50 -1.76
N HIS A 382 9.28 11.44 -1.05
CA HIS A 382 8.14 11.14 -0.18
C HIS A 382 6.87 11.14 -1.05
N VAL A 383 6.40 9.95 -1.44
CA VAL A 383 5.22 9.80 -2.29
C VAL A 383 4.00 9.57 -1.41
N THR A 384 3.00 10.42 -1.55
CA THR A 384 1.68 10.28 -0.93
C THR A 384 0.62 10.03 -1.99
N GLU A 385 -0.55 9.52 -1.59
CA GLU A 385 -1.64 9.32 -2.54
C GLU A 385 -1.96 10.60 -3.31
N PRO A 386 -1.93 10.56 -4.65
CA PRO A 386 -2.24 11.72 -5.47
C PRO A 386 -3.70 12.20 -5.29
N ALA A 387 -3.94 13.44 -5.63
CA ALA A 387 -5.29 14.00 -5.69
C ALA A 387 -5.46 14.74 -7.01
N PRO A 388 -6.59 14.54 -7.74
CA PRO A 388 -6.84 15.24 -8.98
C PRO A 388 -6.78 16.77 -8.80
N PRO A 389 -6.34 17.52 -9.84
CA PRO A 389 -6.28 18.97 -9.77
C PRO A 389 -7.66 19.59 -9.47
N ASN A 390 -7.69 20.54 -8.56
CA ASN A 390 -8.92 21.29 -8.22
C ASN A 390 -9.35 22.24 -9.34
N THR A 391 -8.43 22.65 -10.22
CA THR A 391 -8.71 23.57 -11.33
C THR A 391 -8.99 22.79 -12.60
N VAL A 392 -10.23 22.87 -13.09
CA VAL A 392 -10.64 22.32 -14.40
C VAL A 392 -10.55 23.43 -15.43
N CYS A 393 -9.62 23.32 -16.39
CA CYS A 393 -9.47 24.26 -17.48
C CYS A 393 -10.54 24.06 -18.56
N ALA A 394 -10.80 22.81 -18.91
CA ALA A 394 -11.81 22.46 -19.92
C ALA A 394 -12.59 21.21 -19.49
N THR A 395 -13.90 21.21 -19.83
CA THR A 395 -14.72 20.01 -19.73
C THR A 395 -15.18 19.60 -21.12
N VAL A 396 -14.90 18.37 -21.50
CA VAL A 396 -15.33 17.76 -22.77
C VAL A 396 -16.48 16.81 -22.45
N PRO A 397 -17.71 17.12 -22.83
CA PRO A 397 -18.86 16.26 -22.57
C PRO A 397 -18.87 15.07 -23.53
N ALA A 398 -19.21 13.88 -23.03
CA ALA A 398 -19.43 12.70 -23.87
C ALA A 398 -20.66 12.92 -24.77
N ALA A 399 -20.53 12.54 -26.05
CA ALA A 399 -21.60 12.72 -27.05
C ALA A 399 -22.19 11.39 -27.53
N ARG A 400 -21.73 10.26 -26.97
CA ARG A 400 -22.09 8.93 -27.47
C ARG A 400 -22.13 7.86 -26.41
N THR A 401 -22.75 6.74 -26.78
CA THR A 401 -22.57 5.43 -26.15
C THR A 401 -21.86 4.51 -27.13
N MET A 402 -21.15 3.50 -26.63
CA MET A 402 -20.49 2.47 -27.44
C MET A 402 -20.86 1.07 -26.94
N PRO A 403 -22.10 0.62 -27.23
CA PRO A 403 -22.51 -0.73 -26.88
C PRO A 403 -21.63 -1.74 -27.60
N SER A 404 -21.27 -2.81 -26.88
CA SER A 404 -20.30 -3.82 -27.37
C SER A 404 -18.96 -3.23 -27.84
N ARG A 405 -18.58 -2.05 -27.34
CA ARG A 405 -17.31 -1.40 -27.63
C ARG A 405 -17.08 -1.08 -29.12
N SER A 406 -18.15 -0.86 -29.88
CA SER A 406 -18.12 -0.58 -31.30
C SER A 406 -19.11 0.52 -31.67
N THR A 407 -18.93 1.10 -32.87
CA THR A 407 -19.78 2.17 -33.40
C THR A 407 -19.93 2.02 -34.94
N ASP A 408 -20.54 3.00 -35.58
CA ASP A 408 -20.69 3.03 -37.05
C ASP A 408 -19.34 3.16 -37.78
N GLN A 409 -19.30 2.69 -39.03
CA GLN A 409 -18.09 2.65 -39.86
C GLN A 409 -17.44 4.03 -40.06
N GLY A 410 -18.23 5.09 -40.15
CA GLY A 410 -17.73 6.46 -40.34
C GLY A 410 -16.95 6.94 -39.12
N SER A 411 -17.51 6.75 -37.94
CA SER A 411 -16.87 7.04 -36.66
C SER A 411 -15.61 6.18 -36.42
N GLU A 412 -15.63 4.92 -36.85
CA GLU A 412 -14.45 4.06 -36.77
C GLU A 412 -13.32 4.51 -37.71
N THR A 413 -13.66 5.04 -38.89
CA THR A 413 -12.69 5.54 -39.89
C THR A 413 -12.09 6.88 -39.46
N THR A 414 -12.90 7.75 -38.84
CA THR A 414 -12.51 9.09 -38.41
C THR A 414 -13.02 9.29 -36.97
N PRO A 415 -12.22 8.92 -35.96
CA PRO A 415 -12.63 9.04 -34.57
C PRO A 415 -13.06 10.46 -34.20
N PRO A 416 -14.32 10.68 -33.81
CA PRO A 416 -14.90 12.03 -33.75
C PRO A 416 -14.42 12.84 -32.52
N ASP A 417 -13.83 12.18 -31.52
CA ASP A 417 -13.45 12.84 -30.28
C ASP A 417 -11.99 13.28 -30.29
N THR A 418 -11.19 12.82 -31.24
CA THR A 418 -9.75 13.15 -31.32
C THR A 418 -9.50 14.65 -31.39
N VAL A 419 -10.15 15.33 -32.32
CA VAL A 419 -9.92 16.78 -32.56
C VAL A 419 -10.40 17.60 -31.36
N ARG A 420 -11.56 17.28 -30.80
CA ARG A 420 -12.14 18.07 -29.71
C ARG A 420 -11.43 17.85 -28.36
N ILE A 421 -10.92 16.63 -28.08
CA ILE A 421 -10.13 16.38 -26.89
C ILE A 421 -8.75 17.03 -27.06
N GLN A 422 -8.10 16.82 -28.20
CA GLN A 422 -6.79 17.44 -28.45
C GLN A 422 -6.86 18.97 -28.43
N HIS A 423 -7.92 19.57 -29.00
CA HIS A 423 -8.11 21.02 -28.92
C HIS A 423 -8.25 21.52 -27.47
N ALA A 424 -8.92 20.77 -26.61
CA ALA A 424 -9.03 21.11 -25.19
C ALA A 424 -7.66 21.03 -24.49
N LEU A 425 -6.84 20.01 -24.81
CA LEU A 425 -5.46 19.88 -24.34
C LEU A 425 -4.63 21.08 -24.86
N ASP A 426 -4.59 21.32 -26.17
CA ASP A 426 -3.76 22.37 -26.77
C ASP A 426 -4.09 23.78 -26.24
N THR A 427 -5.34 24.05 -25.86
CA THR A 427 -5.77 25.34 -25.31
C THR A 427 -5.54 25.48 -23.81
N CYS A 428 -5.36 24.39 -23.09
CA CYS A 428 -5.14 24.38 -21.64
C CYS A 428 -3.66 24.30 -21.25
N THR A 429 -2.75 24.30 -22.22
CA THR A 429 -1.31 24.20 -21.97
C THR A 429 -0.83 25.24 -20.95
N GLN A 430 -0.12 24.78 -19.93
CA GLN A 430 0.38 25.60 -18.83
C GLN A 430 1.88 25.84 -18.92
N THR A 431 2.33 27.01 -18.45
CA THR A 431 3.74 27.40 -18.44
C THR A 431 4.38 27.40 -17.04
N GLY A 432 3.74 26.77 -16.05
CA GLY A 432 4.17 26.76 -14.65
C GLY A 432 4.14 25.40 -14.00
N HIS A 433 4.31 25.36 -12.68
CA HIS A 433 4.26 24.12 -11.88
C HIS A 433 2.83 23.74 -11.46
N ASN A 434 1.83 24.58 -11.69
CA ASN A 434 0.45 24.29 -11.35
C ASN A 434 -0.18 23.37 -12.41
N THR A 435 -0.82 22.31 -11.98
CA THR A 435 -1.55 21.40 -12.86
C THR A 435 -3.00 21.84 -13.04
N VAL A 436 -3.55 21.60 -14.25
CA VAL A 436 -4.96 21.82 -14.57
C VAL A 436 -5.56 20.57 -15.18
N ALA A 437 -6.84 20.29 -14.87
CA ALA A 437 -7.54 19.16 -15.44
C ALA A 437 -8.25 19.52 -16.76
N ILE A 438 -8.14 18.61 -17.73
CA ILE A 438 -9.03 18.52 -18.88
C ILE A 438 -9.96 17.34 -18.58
N ARG A 439 -11.21 17.64 -18.24
CA ARG A 439 -12.16 16.66 -17.73
C ARG A 439 -12.98 16.04 -18.86
N LEU A 440 -12.95 14.73 -18.96
CA LEU A 440 -13.88 13.95 -19.79
C LEU A 440 -15.09 13.57 -18.93
N GLN A 441 -16.24 14.12 -19.25
CA GLN A 441 -17.45 14.03 -18.44
C GLN A 441 -18.58 13.30 -19.17
N ALA A 442 -19.25 12.36 -18.49
CA ALA A 442 -20.49 11.81 -18.97
C ALA A 442 -21.62 12.86 -18.90
N THR A 443 -22.44 12.95 -19.93
CA THR A 443 -23.60 13.86 -19.94
C THR A 443 -24.85 13.23 -19.31
N ASP A 444 -24.95 11.91 -19.43
CA ASP A 444 -26.01 11.09 -18.81
C ASP A 444 -25.57 9.61 -18.84
N ALA A 445 -26.41 8.70 -18.36
CA ALA A 445 -26.11 7.26 -18.33
C ALA A 445 -25.94 6.63 -19.74
N GLY A 446 -26.46 7.29 -20.81
CA GLY A 446 -26.35 6.83 -22.17
C GLY A 446 -25.20 7.47 -22.97
N HIS A 447 -24.67 8.58 -22.50
CA HIS A 447 -23.58 9.30 -23.17
C HIS A 447 -22.37 9.40 -22.24
N ASN A 448 -21.57 8.35 -22.26
CA ASN A 448 -20.40 8.18 -21.37
C ASN A 448 -19.16 7.64 -22.09
N ALA A 449 -19.19 7.64 -23.42
CA ALA A 449 -18.11 7.11 -24.25
C ALA A 449 -17.49 8.19 -25.15
N PHE A 450 -16.17 8.06 -25.33
CA PHE A 450 -15.37 8.81 -26.27
C PHE A 450 -14.65 7.83 -27.20
N LEU A 451 -14.51 8.17 -28.48
CA LEU A 451 -13.70 7.40 -29.44
C LEU A 451 -12.64 8.32 -30.05
N THR A 452 -11.38 8.00 -29.79
CA THR A 452 -10.25 8.83 -30.17
C THR A 452 -9.14 8.07 -30.91
N GLY A 453 -8.45 8.76 -31.80
CA GLY A 453 -7.10 8.43 -32.23
C GLY A 453 -6.06 8.95 -31.22
N PRO A 454 -4.76 8.98 -31.59
CA PRO A 454 -3.69 9.44 -30.69
C PRO A 454 -3.91 10.84 -30.13
N LEU A 455 -3.64 10.97 -28.83
CA LEU A 455 -3.68 12.23 -28.09
C LEU A 455 -2.29 12.56 -27.54
N THR A 456 -2.00 13.86 -27.32
CA THR A 456 -0.80 14.35 -26.65
C THR A 456 -1.21 15.19 -25.46
N ILE A 457 -0.74 14.82 -24.27
CA ILE A 457 -0.87 15.58 -23.02
C ILE A 457 0.40 16.40 -22.86
N HIS A 458 0.26 17.70 -22.60
CA HIS A 458 1.38 18.62 -22.47
C HIS A 458 1.77 18.85 -21.00
N GLN A 459 2.79 19.66 -20.77
CA GLN A 459 3.25 20.01 -19.44
C GLN A 459 2.12 20.62 -18.58
N GLY A 460 1.97 20.13 -17.34
CA GLY A 460 1.02 20.63 -16.37
C GLY A 460 -0.46 20.28 -16.68
N GLU A 461 -0.70 19.36 -17.58
CA GLU A 461 -2.03 18.90 -17.93
C GLU A 461 -2.35 17.55 -17.32
N VAL A 462 -3.56 17.42 -16.81
CA VAL A 462 -4.13 16.16 -16.32
C VAL A 462 -5.36 15.82 -17.14
N LEU A 463 -5.31 14.70 -17.87
CA LEU A 463 -6.51 14.12 -18.49
C LEU A 463 -7.32 13.45 -17.38
N LEU A 464 -8.41 14.08 -16.97
CA LEU A 464 -9.25 13.64 -15.85
C LEU A 464 -10.51 12.95 -16.37
N LEU A 465 -10.71 11.68 -16.02
CA LEU A 465 -11.88 10.90 -16.44
C LEU A 465 -12.86 10.76 -15.27
N ASP A 466 -14.15 11.04 -15.53
CA ASP A 466 -15.21 10.68 -14.58
C ASP A 466 -15.32 9.15 -14.44
N SER A 467 -15.74 8.67 -13.28
CA SER A 467 -15.77 7.24 -12.93
C SER A 467 -16.62 6.36 -13.86
N ASN A 468 -17.57 6.95 -14.54
CA ASN A 468 -18.46 6.26 -15.48
C ASN A 468 -18.10 6.48 -16.96
N VAL A 469 -16.97 7.14 -17.25
CA VAL A 469 -16.49 7.45 -18.60
C VAL A 469 -15.56 6.36 -19.11
N THR A 470 -15.70 6.01 -20.40
CA THR A 470 -14.72 5.19 -21.12
C THR A 470 -14.20 5.90 -22.36
N LEU A 471 -12.87 6.05 -22.44
CA LEU A 471 -12.13 6.52 -23.60
C LEU A 471 -11.67 5.31 -24.44
N TYR A 472 -12.26 5.13 -25.61
CA TYR A 472 -11.92 4.05 -26.55
C TYR A 472 -10.87 4.47 -27.55
N GLY A 473 -9.84 3.65 -27.73
CA GLY A 473 -8.84 3.82 -28.79
C GLY A 473 -9.39 3.48 -30.18
N SER A 474 -8.91 4.18 -31.20
CA SER A 474 -9.20 3.88 -32.60
C SER A 474 -8.73 2.48 -32.97
N ARG A 475 -9.48 1.78 -33.82
CA ARG A 475 -9.04 0.55 -34.49
C ARG A 475 -8.41 0.81 -35.85
N ASN A 476 -8.42 2.06 -36.30
CA ASN A 476 -7.87 2.45 -37.62
C ASN A 476 -6.33 2.61 -37.49
N PRO A 477 -5.52 1.73 -38.12
CA PRO A 477 -4.05 1.80 -37.98
C PRO A 477 -3.46 3.06 -38.62
N VAL A 478 -4.18 3.71 -39.55
CA VAL A 478 -3.74 4.95 -40.18
C VAL A 478 -3.62 6.08 -39.17
N ASP A 479 -4.47 6.13 -38.15
CA ASP A 479 -4.45 7.16 -37.10
C ASP A 479 -3.12 7.13 -36.31
N TYR A 480 -2.56 5.94 -36.13
CA TYR A 480 -1.32 5.72 -35.36
C TYR A 480 -0.04 5.79 -36.21
N GLN A 481 -0.14 5.85 -37.55
CA GLN A 481 1.02 5.75 -38.43
C GLN A 481 2.07 6.83 -38.15
N ILE A 482 3.31 6.41 -37.97
CA ILE A 482 4.47 7.30 -37.92
C ILE A 482 5.07 7.39 -39.32
N THR A 483 5.15 8.60 -39.87
CA THR A 483 5.69 8.84 -41.22
C THR A 483 7.12 8.29 -41.35
N GLY A 484 7.39 7.52 -42.39
CA GLY A 484 8.70 6.94 -42.69
C GLY A 484 9.09 5.71 -41.81
N LYS A 485 8.17 5.20 -41.00
CA LYS A 485 8.34 3.99 -40.18
C LYS A 485 7.56 2.83 -40.78
N PRO A 486 7.79 1.60 -40.34
CA PRO A 486 6.99 0.44 -40.77
C PRO A 486 5.48 0.70 -40.63
N THR A 487 4.70 0.07 -41.49
CA THR A 487 3.25 0.31 -41.50
C THR A 487 2.60 -0.20 -40.21
N CYS A 488 1.91 0.69 -39.53
CA CYS A 488 1.15 0.36 -38.31
C CYS A 488 0.03 -0.62 -38.64
N GLY A 489 -0.22 -1.60 -37.79
CA GLY A 489 -1.19 -2.67 -38.04
C GLY A 489 -0.68 -3.79 -38.95
N THR A 490 0.62 -3.91 -39.13
CA THR A 490 1.22 -4.96 -39.96
C THR A 490 2.43 -5.65 -39.29
N LEU A 491 2.82 -6.79 -39.85
CA LEU A 491 4.11 -7.41 -39.51
C LEU A 491 5.23 -6.76 -40.31
N ALA A 492 6.42 -6.62 -39.70
CA ALA A 492 7.59 -6.09 -40.36
C ALA A 492 8.89 -6.66 -39.75
N SER A 493 10.03 -6.37 -40.39
CA SER A 493 11.35 -6.72 -39.87
C SER A 493 11.76 -5.89 -38.63
N SER A 494 11.08 -4.80 -38.38
CA SER A 494 11.30 -3.93 -37.21
C SER A 494 9.97 -3.42 -36.65
N SER A 495 9.96 -3.09 -35.36
CA SER A 495 8.84 -2.47 -34.67
C SER A 495 8.93 -0.93 -34.71
N GLY A 496 7.97 -0.23 -34.09
CA GLY A 496 7.98 1.22 -33.92
C GLY A 496 7.26 1.99 -35.02
N GLY A 497 6.34 1.34 -35.75
CA GLY A 497 5.50 1.96 -36.78
C GLY A 497 4.35 2.80 -36.26
N CYS A 498 3.94 2.57 -35.01
CA CYS A 498 2.73 3.20 -34.44
C CYS A 498 3.08 4.21 -33.32
N LYS A 499 2.35 5.32 -33.32
CA LYS A 499 2.24 6.22 -32.15
C LYS A 499 1.49 5.49 -31.03
N PRO A 500 1.71 5.82 -29.74
CA PRO A 500 0.82 5.37 -28.68
C PRO A 500 -0.56 6.05 -28.80
N LEU A 501 -1.57 5.50 -28.13
CA LEU A 501 -2.88 6.15 -28.03
C LEU A 501 -2.77 7.46 -27.24
N ILE A 502 -2.01 7.47 -26.14
CA ILE A 502 -1.73 8.68 -25.37
C ILE A 502 -0.23 8.87 -25.24
N SER A 503 0.26 9.99 -25.77
CA SER A 503 1.62 10.48 -25.56
C SER A 503 1.61 11.49 -24.44
N VAL A 504 2.55 11.40 -23.50
CA VAL A 504 2.78 12.41 -22.46
C VAL A 504 4.09 13.10 -22.78
N ALA A 505 4.03 14.43 -23.05
CA ALA A 505 5.11 15.23 -23.59
C ALA A 505 5.39 16.45 -22.71
N GLY A 506 5.68 16.27 -21.44
CA GLY A 506 6.00 17.37 -20.54
C GLY A 506 5.94 16.97 -19.06
N ALA A 507 6.58 17.76 -18.22
CA ALA A 507 6.60 17.54 -16.78
C ALA A 507 5.26 17.88 -16.10
N ASN A 508 5.04 17.34 -14.89
CA ASN A 508 3.84 17.58 -14.09
C ASN A 508 2.52 17.25 -14.84
N ALA A 509 2.54 16.22 -15.65
CA ALA A 509 1.38 15.74 -16.41
C ALA A 509 0.74 14.53 -15.73
N GLY A 510 -0.54 14.29 -16.02
CA GLY A 510 -1.25 13.17 -15.40
C GLY A 510 -2.35 12.57 -16.29
N ILE A 511 -2.70 11.32 -15.96
CA ILE A 511 -3.92 10.66 -16.39
C ILE A 511 -4.58 10.13 -15.12
N GLU A 512 -5.72 10.71 -14.77
CA GLU A 512 -6.32 10.47 -13.47
C GLU A 512 -7.83 10.25 -13.60
N ALA A 513 -8.41 9.56 -12.65
CA ALA A 513 -9.85 9.41 -12.61
C ALA A 513 -10.43 9.73 -11.24
N VAL A 514 -11.65 10.22 -11.23
CA VAL A 514 -12.45 10.39 -10.02
C VAL A 514 -13.02 9.03 -9.65
N ARG A 515 -12.60 8.48 -8.51
CA ARG A 515 -13.12 7.20 -8.01
C ARG A 515 -14.53 7.40 -7.44
N ALA A 516 -15.49 6.58 -7.88
CA ALA A 516 -16.85 6.59 -7.34
C ALA A 516 -16.93 5.85 -5.99
N ALA A 517 -17.98 6.12 -5.23
CA ALA A 517 -18.19 5.46 -3.93
C ALA A 517 -18.35 3.93 -4.02
N ASP A 518 -18.80 3.40 -5.17
CA ASP A 518 -18.86 1.96 -5.44
C ASP A 518 -17.52 1.36 -5.89
N GLY A 519 -16.46 2.18 -5.98
CA GLY A 519 -15.14 1.78 -6.44
C GLY A 519 -14.94 1.87 -7.95
N GLY A 520 -15.92 2.33 -8.72
CA GLY A 520 -15.79 2.57 -10.16
C GLY A 520 -14.74 3.63 -10.47
N GLN A 521 -14.00 3.46 -11.57
CA GLN A 521 -12.97 4.38 -12.05
C GLN A 521 -13.21 4.74 -13.51
N GLY A 522 -12.66 5.84 -13.99
CA GLY A 522 -12.62 6.19 -15.41
C GLY A 522 -11.75 5.20 -16.19
N ARG A 523 -12.11 4.90 -17.44
CA ARG A 523 -11.54 3.81 -18.22
C ARG A 523 -10.88 4.29 -19.51
N ILE A 524 -9.77 3.66 -19.87
CA ILE A 524 -9.15 3.75 -21.20
C ILE A 524 -9.09 2.34 -21.77
N ASP A 525 -9.80 2.09 -22.86
CA ASP A 525 -9.89 0.79 -23.52
C ASP A 525 -9.18 0.84 -24.89
N GLY A 526 -8.05 0.14 -24.99
CA GLY A 526 -7.25 0.08 -26.22
C GLY A 526 -7.83 -0.80 -27.31
N ARG A 527 -8.87 -1.61 -27.01
CA ARG A 527 -9.57 -2.48 -27.97
C ARG A 527 -8.65 -3.48 -28.70
N GLY A 528 -7.61 -3.98 -28.00
CA GLY A 528 -6.61 -4.90 -28.55
C GLY A 528 -7.18 -6.23 -29.07
N ASP A 529 -8.29 -6.68 -28.49
CA ASP A 529 -9.07 -7.84 -28.91
C ASP A 529 -9.90 -7.61 -30.18
N GLN A 530 -10.17 -6.33 -30.52
CA GLN A 530 -11.00 -5.96 -31.65
C GLN A 530 -10.22 -6.05 -32.97
N THR A 531 -10.91 -6.38 -34.05
CA THR A 531 -10.34 -6.42 -35.41
C THR A 531 -9.80 -5.05 -35.82
N VAL A 532 -8.55 -5.01 -36.28
CA VAL A 532 -7.92 -3.84 -36.90
C VAL A 532 -8.78 -3.41 -38.11
N LEU A 533 -9.10 -2.15 -38.19
CA LEU A 533 -10.02 -1.65 -39.22
C LEU A 533 -9.50 -1.96 -40.64
N GLY A 534 -10.35 -2.51 -41.48
CA GLY A 534 -10.00 -2.92 -42.86
C GLY A 534 -9.29 -4.28 -42.96
N THR A 535 -9.18 -5.02 -41.85
CA THR A 535 -8.59 -6.37 -41.83
C THR A 535 -9.53 -7.38 -41.17
N THR A 536 -9.11 -8.64 -41.11
CA THR A 536 -9.80 -9.72 -40.37
C THR A 536 -9.08 -10.12 -39.10
N THR A 537 -7.98 -9.44 -38.75
CA THR A 537 -7.06 -9.80 -37.66
C THR A 537 -7.15 -8.75 -36.54
N SER A 538 -7.21 -9.18 -35.29
CA SER A 538 -7.13 -8.28 -34.13
C SER A 538 -5.66 -7.88 -33.84
N TRP A 539 -5.47 -6.84 -33.05
CA TRP A 539 -4.11 -6.46 -32.62
C TRP A 539 -3.41 -7.61 -31.88
N TRP A 540 -4.12 -8.36 -31.03
CA TRP A 540 -3.51 -9.50 -30.32
C TRP A 540 -3.20 -10.67 -31.25
N GLN A 541 -4.04 -10.93 -32.23
CA GLN A 541 -3.74 -11.96 -33.23
C GLN A 541 -2.50 -11.57 -34.04
N LEU A 542 -2.36 -10.28 -34.39
CA LEU A 542 -1.18 -9.78 -35.10
C LEU A 542 0.12 -10.03 -34.28
N ALA A 543 0.05 -9.88 -32.97
CA ALA A 543 1.17 -10.17 -32.08
C ALA A 543 1.53 -11.68 -32.05
N THR A 544 0.53 -12.54 -32.10
CA THR A 544 0.69 -14.00 -32.21
C THR A 544 1.30 -14.39 -33.55
N ASP A 545 0.79 -13.82 -34.64
CA ASP A 545 1.27 -14.07 -36.00
C ASP A 545 2.73 -13.60 -36.17
N ALA A 546 3.09 -12.47 -35.55
CA ALA A 546 4.48 -11.98 -35.52
C ALA A 546 5.44 -12.98 -34.86
N GLN A 547 5.04 -13.58 -33.75
CA GLN A 547 5.85 -14.59 -33.06
C GLN A 547 6.03 -15.84 -33.94
N GLN A 548 4.96 -16.32 -34.56
CA GLN A 548 4.99 -17.51 -35.44
C GLN A 548 5.86 -17.28 -36.68
N ALA A 549 5.83 -16.05 -37.19
CA ALA A 549 6.61 -15.66 -38.38
C ALA A 549 8.06 -15.25 -38.06
N GLY A 550 8.48 -15.19 -36.78
CA GLY A 550 9.77 -14.65 -36.36
C GLY A 550 9.98 -13.20 -36.78
N SER A 551 8.91 -12.41 -36.83
CA SER A 551 8.89 -11.00 -37.24
C SER A 551 8.42 -10.10 -36.09
N ASN A 552 8.36 -8.78 -36.33
CA ASN A 552 7.88 -7.82 -35.34
C ASN A 552 6.45 -7.37 -35.69
N GLN A 553 5.62 -7.22 -34.68
CA GLN A 553 4.32 -6.56 -34.76
C GLN A 553 4.49 -5.04 -34.69
N ASN A 554 3.65 -4.30 -35.42
CA ASN A 554 3.52 -2.86 -35.32
C ASN A 554 2.12 -2.55 -34.74
N ASN A 555 2.00 -2.67 -33.41
CA ASN A 555 0.80 -2.37 -32.64
C ASN A 555 1.03 -1.13 -31.78
N PRO A 556 0.02 -0.24 -31.60
CA PRO A 556 0.15 0.92 -30.75
C PRO A 556 0.22 0.53 -29.27
N ARG A 557 1.09 1.21 -28.51
CA ARG A 557 1.04 1.19 -27.04
C ARG A 557 -0.16 1.98 -26.54
N LEU A 558 -0.61 1.74 -25.33
CA LEU A 558 -1.74 2.51 -24.79
C LEU A 558 -1.26 3.88 -24.29
N ILE A 559 -0.29 3.93 -23.40
CA ILE A 559 0.29 5.16 -22.84
C ILE A 559 1.81 5.12 -22.97
N GLN A 560 2.40 6.21 -23.43
CA GLN A 560 3.85 6.39 -23.44
C GLN A 560 4.20 7.80 -22.99
N ALA A 561 5.00 7.89 -21.92
CA ALA A 561 5.54 9.13 -21.39
C ALA A 561 7.05 9.15 -21.64
N ASP A 562 7.53 10.09 -22.46
CA ASP A 562 8.92 10.21 -22.83
C ASP A 562 9.54 11.45 -22.19
N ASN A 563 10.55 11.27 -21.31
CA ASN A 563 11.25 12.35 -20.58
C ASN A 563 10.28 13.30 -19.87
N SER A 564 9.20 12.76 -19.32
CA SER A 564 8.15 13.51 -18.61
C SER A 564 8.37 13.37 -17.12
N ASP A 565 8.99 14.40 -16.50
CA ASP A 565 9.20 14.40 -15.04
C ASP A 565 7.87 14.59 -14.30
N ASP A 566 7.76 13.98 -13.11
CA ASP A 566 6.59 14.08 -12.24
C ASP A 566 5.26 13.69 -12.93
N PHE A 567 5.29 12.57 -13.68
CA PHE A 567 4.09 12.00 -14.30
C PHE A 567 3.26 11.25 -13.26
N THR A 568 1.94 11.48 -13.27
CA THR A 568 0.99 10.81 -12.37
C THR A 568 -0.01 9.95 -13.15
N LEU A 569 -0.17 8.71 -12.70
CA LEU A 569 -1.22 7.79 -13.17
C LEU A 569 -2.03 7.36 -11.94
N TYR A 570 -3.27 7.83 -11.82
CA TYR A 570 -4.03 7.72 -10.58
C TYR A 570 -5.47 7.24 -10.80
N HIS A 571 -5.84 6.14 -10.14
CA HIS A 571 -7.18 5.55 -10.11
C HIS A 571 -7.85 5.39 -11.50
N VAL A 572 -7.07 4.99 -12.51
CA VAL A 572 -7.59 4.76 -13.88
C VAL A 572 -7.57 3.27 -14.21
N ASP A 573 -8.59 2.82 -14.94
CA ASP A 573 -8.65 1.46 -15.50
C ASP A 573 -8.10 1.45 -16.92
N LEU A 574 -7.09 0.63 -17.15
CA LEU A 574 -6.46 0.44 -18.46
C LEU A 574 -6.82 -0.94 -19.01
N LEU A 575 -7.58 -0.96 -20.09
CA LEU A 575 -8.20 -2.18 -20.60
C LEU A 575 -7.70 -2.52 -22.00
N ASN A 576 -7.54 -3.81 -22.27
CA ASN A 576 -7.36 -4.37 -23.60
C ASN A 576 -6.35 -3.62 -24.46
N SER A 577 -5.17 -3.35 -23.93
CA SER A 577 -4.11 -2.69 -24.70
C SER A 577 -3.71 -3.51 -25.94
N PRO A 578 -3.51 -2.89 -27.10
CA PRO A 578 -2.99 -3.57 -28.29
C PRO A 578 -1.52 -4.03 -28.15
N ASN A 579 -0.74 -3.39 -27.27
CA ASN A 579 0.65 -3.65 -26.94
C ASN A 579 0.86 -3.28 -25.47
N PHE A 580 2.03 -2.82 -25.04
CA PHE A 580 2.30 -2.39 -23.65
C PHE A 580 1.26 -1.35 -23.17
N HIS A 581 0.82 -1.48 -21.90
CA HIS A 581 -0.13 -0.53 -21.33
C HIS A 581 0.54 0.80 -20.98
N VAL A 582 1.63 0.79 -20.23
CA VAL A 582 2.29 2.01 -19.79
C VAL A 582 3.80 1.90 -19.98
N VAL A 583 4.39 2.79 -20.76
CA VAL A 583 5.83 2.93 -20.88
C VAL A 583 6.24 4.30 -20.36
N TYR A 584 6.99 4.32 -19.27
CA TYR A 584 7.58 5.53 -18.72
C TYR A 584 9.08 5.58 -19.02
N ASN A 585 9.47 6.40 -19.99
CA ASN A 585 10.78 6.35 -20.61
C ASN A 585 11.60 7.62 -20.30
N GLY A 586 12.67 7.47 -19.56
CA GLY A 586 13.70 8.49 -19.36
C GLY A 586 13.35 9.64 -18.43
N GLY A 587 12.23 9.62 -17.72
CA GLY A 587 11.80 10.68 -16.81
C GLY A 587 12.25 10.45 -15.36
N ASN A 588 12.03 11.48 -14.53
CA ASN A 588 12.29 11.47 -13.09
C ASN A 588 11.01 11.85 -12.35
N GLY A 589 10.51 10.95 -11.49
CA GLY A 589 9.31 11.24 -10.69
C GLY A 589 8.03 10.67 -11.27
N PHE A 590 7.90 9.35 -11.42
CA PHE A 590 6.64 8.72 -11.83
C PHE A 590 5.92 8.13 -10.61
N THR A 591 4.61 8.38 -10.54
CA THR A 591 3.73 7.79 -9.53
C THR A 591 2.55 7.09 -10.22
N ALA A 592 2.43 5.77 -10.03
CA ALA A 592 1.25 5.01 -10.40
C ALA A 592 0.57 4.50 -9.11
N TRP A 593 -0.67 4.92 -8.87
CA TRP A 593 -1.39 4.63 -7.64
C TRP A 593 -2.83 4.18 -7.91
N GLY A 594 -3.21 3.02 -7.40
CA GLY A 594 -4.56 2.49 -7.50
C GLY A 594 -5.01 2.20 -8.93
N VAL A 595 -4.07 1.91 -9.84
CA VAL A 595 -4.32 1.60 -11.25
C VAL A 595 -4.81 0.17 -11.40
N ARG A 596 -5.82 -0.04 -12.26
CA ARG A 596 -6.28 -1.40 -12.58
C ARG A 596 -6.06 -1.68 -14.06
N ILE A 597 -5.14 -2.58 -14.36
CA ILE A 597 -4.84 -3.05 -15.72
C ILE A 597 -5.57 -4.38 -15.94
N LYS A 598 -6.35 -4.49 -17.00
CA LYS A 598 -7.09 -5.71 -17.31
C LYS A 598 -7.01 -6.08 -18.78
N THR A 599 -6.12 -6.99 -19.08
CA THR A 599 -5.92 -7.64 -20.37
C THR A 599 -5.64 -9.13 -20.10
N PRO A 600 -6.23 -10.08 -20.84
CA PRO A 600 -6.05 -11.51 -20.58
C PRO A 600 -4.58 -11.95 -20.64
N ALA A 601 -4.21 -12.94 -19.82
CA ALA A 601 -2.89 -13.55 -19.80
C ALA A 601 -2.46 -14.18 -21.15
N THR A 602 -3.40 -14.34 -22.06
CA THR A 602 -3.19 -14.85 -23.43
C THR A 602 -2.85 -13.77 -24.47
N ALA A 603 -2.95 -12.50 -24.09
CA ALA A 603 -2.70 -11.37 -24.99
C ALA A 603 -1.21 -11.00 -24.96
N ARG A 604 -0.46 -11.51 -25.93
CA ARG A 604 0.98 -11.38 -26.02
C ARG A 604 1.50 -9.94 -26.07
N ASN A 605 2.61 -9.65 -25.38
CA ASN A 605 3.29 -8.36 -25.33
C ASN A 605 2.37 -7.21 -24.87
N THR A 606 1.59 -7.47 -23.84
CA THR A 606 0.76 -6.46 -23.20
C THR A 606 1.28 -6.15 -21.81
N ASP A 607 2.60 -5.89 -21.71
CA ASP A 607 3.27 -5.53 -20.45
C ASP A 607 2.46 -4.49 -19.66
N GLY A 608 2.44 -4.61 -18.35
CA GLY A 608 1.68 -3.72 -17.47
C GLY A 608 2.28 -2.33 -17.39
N ILE A 609 3.34 -2.15 -16.58
CA ILE A 609 4.03 -0.86 -16.41
C ILE A 609 5.53 -1.05 -16.57
N ASP A 610 6.12 -0.34 -17.52
CA ASP A 610 7.52 -0.40 -17.91
C ASP A 610 8.27 0.90 -17.59
N PRO A 611 8.88 1.07 -16.41
CA PRO A 611 9.86 2.12 -16.18
C PRO A 611 11.14 1.82 -16.98
N ALA A 612 11.52 2.69 -17.91
CA ALA A 612 12.65 2.49 -18.80
C ALA A 612 13.61 3.67 -18.77
N GLY A 613 14.84 3.51 -18.25
CA GLY A 613 15.78 4.61 -18.06
C GLY A 613 15.22 5.68 -17.11
N ALA A 614 14.49 5.28 -16.12
CA ALA A 614 13.68 6.13 -15.24
C ALA A 614 14.27 6.23 -13.82
N THR A 615 14.01 7.34 -13.16
CA THR A 615 14.47 7.59 -11.79
C THR A 615 13.32 8.04 -10.91
N ASN A 616 13.33 7.64 -9.62
CA ASN A 616 12.31 8.00 -8.63
C ASN A 616 10.90 7.62 -9.09
N VAL A 617 10.64 6.32 -9.07
CA VAL A 617 9.36 5.74 -9.51
C VAL A 617 8.71 5.03 -8.33
N THR A 618 7.43 5.30 -8.10
CA THR A 618 6.57 4.54 -7.17
C THR A 618 5.38 3.96 -7.90
N ILE A 619 5.19 2.64 -7.79
CA ILE A 619 4.03 1.91 -8.30
C ILE A 619 3.40 1.19 -7.11
N THR A 620 2.18 1.57 -6.73
CA THR A 620 1.55 1.06 -5.51
C THR A 620 0.04 0.87 -5.64
N ASP A 621 -0.52 0.03 -4.76
CA ASP A 621 -1.97 -0.21 -4.59
C ASP A 621 -2.70 -0.57 -5.88
N SER A 622 -2.00 -1.20 -6.81
CA SER A 622 -2.48 -1.47 -8.17
C SER A 622 -2.78 -2.96 -8.38
N SER A 623 -3.72 -3.22 -9.30
CA SER A 623 -4.09 -4.58 -9.71
C SER A 623 -3.78 -4.75 -11.19
N VAL A 624 -2.86 -5.65 -11.51
CA VAL A 624 -2.32 -5.81 -12.87
C VAL A 624 -2.60 -7.21 -13.40
N MET A 625 -3.36 -7.27 -14.46
CA MET A 625 -3.65 -8.48 -15.24
C MET A 625 -3.27 -8.23 -16.70
N ASP A 626 -2.27 -8.92 -17.18
CA ASP A 626 -1.75 -8.77 -18.55
C ASP A 626 -1.16 -10.08 -19.10
N GLY A 627 -0.74 -10.07 -20.35
CA GLY A 627 -0.19 -11.23 -21.05
C GLY A 627 1.34 -11.19 -21.23
N ASP A 628 2.05 -10.38 -20.44
CA ASP A 628 3.53 -10.36 -20.41
C ASP A 628 4.01 -9.94 -19.00
N ASP A 629 5.10 -9.16 -18.88
CA ASP A 629 5.59 -8.69 -17.58
C ASP A 629 4.60 -7.73 -16.91
N GLY A 630 4.18 -8.02 -15.68
CA GLY A 630 3.34 -7.10 -14.92
C GLY A 630 4.05 -5.77 -14.62
N ILE A 631 5.34 -5.87 -14.30
CA ILE A 631 6.31 -4.75 -14.23
C ILE A 631 7.55 -5.17 -15.00
N ALA A 632 8.10 -4.26 -15.83
CA ALA A 632 9.41 -4.46 -16.44
C ALA A 632 10.29 -3.22 -16.32
N ILE A 633 11.22 -3.24 -15.34
CA ILE A 633 12.19 -2.16 -15.16
C ILE A 633 13.33 -2.33 -16.16
N LYS A 634 13.43 -1.42 -17.13
CA LYS A 634 14.37 -1.48 -18.25
C LYS A 634 15.40 -0.34 -18.19
N ALA A 635 16.62 -0.58 -18.64
CA ALA A 635 17.71 0.39 -18.67
C ALA A 635 18.53 0.23 -19.97
N GLY A 636 17.90 0.40 -21.12
CA GLY A 636 18.54 0.29 -22.43
C GLY A 636 19.44 1.49 -22.75
N ASN A 637 18.87 2.68 -22.81
CA ASN A 637 19.56 3.91 -23.23
C ASN A 637 19.99 4.82 -22.07
N LYS A 638 19.31 4.73 -20.93
CA LYS A 638 19.59 5.47 -19.70
C LYS A 638 19.53 4.53 -18.51
N PRO A 639 20.23 4.79 -17.41
CA PRO A 639 20.11 4.00 -16.20
C PRO A 639 18.73 4.15 -15.55
N SER A 640 18.26 3.09 -14.90
CA SER A 640 17.08 3.12 -14.03
C SER A 640 17.50 3.03 -12.57
N SER A 641 16.92 3.87 -11.70
CA SER A 641 17.29 3.89 -10.29
C SER A 641 16.18 4.41 -9.38
N ASN A 642 16.26 4.07 -8.08
CA ASN A 642 15.35 4.57 -7.06
C ASN A 642 13.88 4.22 -7.39
N ILE A 643 13.57 2.95 -7.50
CA ILE A 643 12.24 2.48 -7.90
C ILE A 643 11.62 1.66 -6.78
N THR A 644 10.39 1.99 -6.38
CA THR A 644 9.58 1.25 -5.42
C THR A 644 8.35 0.66 -6.11
N VAL A 645 8.15 -0.65 -5.93
CA VAL A 645 6.96 -1.39 -6.38
C VAL A 645 6.38 -2.09 -5.15
N THR A 646 5.28 -1.58 -4.61
CA THR A 646 4.77 -2.03 -3.31
C THR A 646 3.27 -2.21 -3.30
N ASN A 647 2.79 -3.21 -2.52
CA ASN A 647 1.36 -3.45 -2.30
C ASN A 647 0.55 -3.61 -3.60
N ASN A 648 1.10 -4.30 -4.60
CA ASN A 648 0.41 -4.56 -5.87
C ASN A 648 0.02 -6.03 -5.99
N HIS A 649 -1.00 -6.29 -6.80
CA HIS A 649 -1.54 -7.62 -7.06
C HIS A 649 -1.48 -7.93 -8.54
N PHE A 650 -0.82 -9.04 -8.91
CA PHE A 650 -0.57 -9.45 -10.30
C PHE A 650 -1.30 -10.75 -10.61
N TYR A 651 -1.95 -10.82 -11.77
CA TYR A 651 -2.80 -11.93 -12.17
C TYR A 651 -2.42 -12.46 -13.56
N GLY A 652 -1.82 -13.64 -13.62
CA GLY A 652 -1.44 -14.30 -14.87
C GLY A 652 -0.27 -13.68 -15.62
N THR A 653 0.47 -12.77 -15.03
CA THR A 653 1.58 -12.04 -15.65
C THR A 653 2.85 -12.89 -15.74
N HIS A 654 3.85 -12.42 -16.51
CA HIS A 654 5.18 -13.03 -16.56
C HIS A 654 6.08 -12.57 -15.39
N GLY A 655 5.53 -11.95 -14.35
CA GLY A 655 6.18 -11.59 -13.10
C GLY A 655 6.50 -10.12 -12.91
N ILE A 656 7.19 -9.83 -11.80
CA ILE A 656 7.75 -8.51 -11.48
C ILE A 656 9.23 -8.53 -11.86
N SER A 657 9.54 -7.86 -12.98
CA SER A 657 10.78 -8.08 -13.71
C SER A 657 11.71 -6.86 -13.70
N VAL A 658 13.02 -7.13 -13.70
CA VAL A 658 14.08 -6.21 -14.12
C VAL A 658 14.67 -6.75 -15.42
N GLY A 659 14.74 -5.92 -16.48
CA GLY A 659 15.27 -6.31 -17.79
C GLY A 659 14.17 -6.62 -18.82
N SER A 660 14.54 -7.14 -19.99
CA SER A 660 15.86 -7.67 -20.41
C SER A 660 16.93 -6.62 -20.72
N GLU A 661 16.54 -5.41 -21.11
CA GLU A 661 17.45 -4.32 -21.40
C GLU A 661 18.01 -3.74 -20.09
N THR A 662 19.30 -4.02 -19.82
CA THR A 662 19.98 -3.52 -18.61
C THR A 662 21.32 -2.86 -18.92
N SER A 663 21.62 -2.57 -20.19
CA SER A 663 22.94 -2.10 -20.67
C SER A 663 23.41 -0.80 -20.00
N SER A 664 22.50 0.09 -19.61
CA SER A 664 22.83 1.33 -18.90
C SER A 664 22.84 1.20 -17.36
N GLY A 665 22.52 0.02 -16.83
CA GLY A 665 22.53 -0.27 -15.41
C GLY A 665 21.20 -0.01 -14.69
N VAL A 666 20.92 -0.87 -13.69
CA VAL A 666 19.76 -0.73 -12.77
C VAL A 666 20.27 -0.74 -11.33
N THR A 667 19.82 0.21 -10.52
CA THR A 667 20.25 0.35 -9.13
C THR A 667 19.11 0.76 -8.20
N ASN A 668 19.19 0.34 -6.94
CA ASN A 668 18.29 0.77 -5.87
C ASN A 668 16.80 0.55 -6.21
N VAL A 669 16.42 -0.71 -6.36
CA VAL A 669 15.03 -1.12 -6.64
C VAL A 669 14.48 -1.91 -5.46
N LEU A 670 13.33 -1.48 -4.96
CA LEU A 670 12.60 -2.13 -3.87
C LEU A 670 11.26 -2.66 -4.37
N PHE A 671 11.11 -3.97 -4.35
CA PHE A 671 9.80 -4.63 -4.46
C PHE A 671 9.38 -5.07 -3.06
N ARG A 672 8.15 -4.75 -2.64
CA ARG A 672 7.68 -5.08 -1.29
C ARG A 672 6.19 -5.39 -1.28
N ASP A 673 5.79 -6.37 -0.47
CA ASP A 673 4.39 -6.68 -0.17
C ASP A 673 3.53 -6.91 -1.44
N ASN A 674 4.10 -7.58 -2.46
CA ASN A 674 3.40 -7.87 -3.71
C ASN A 674 2.87 -9.30 -3.74
N THR A 675 1.73 -9.52 -4.40
CA THR A 675 1.18 -10.86 -4.62
C THR A 675 1.07 -11.16 -6.13
N LEU A 676 1.39 -12.39 -6.52
CA LEU A 676 1.32 -12.83 -7.91
C LEU A 676 0.59 -14.17 -8.00
N THR A 677 -0.40 -14.26 -8.89
CA THR A 677 -1.07 -15.52 -9.25
C THR A 677 -0.70 -15.96 -10.67
N GLY A 678 -0.41 -17.23 -10.86
CA GLY A 678 -0.07 -17.79 -12.18
C GLY A 678 -1.24 -17.91 -13.15
N THR A 679 -2.46 -17.58 -12.68
CA THR A 679 -3.69 -17.53 -13.47
C THR A 679 -4.29 -16.14 -13.43
N ASP A 680 -4.92 -15.72 -14.52
CA ASP A 680 -5.65 -14.45 -14.57
C ASP A 680 -7.06 -14.56 -13.96
N ALA A 681 -7.73 -13.42 -13.81
CA ALA A 681 -9.09 -13.36 -13.25
C ALA A 681 -10.17 -13.94 -14.18
N LEU A 682 -9.83 -14.34 -15.40
CA LEU A 682 -10.71 -15.03 -16.35
C LEU A 682 -10.50 -16.56 -16.34
N GLY A 683 -9.56 -17.05 -15.51
CA GLY A 683 -9.21 -18.46 -15.40
C GLY A 683 -8.17 -18.95 -16.42
N ASN A 684 -7.50 -18.04 -17.15
CA ASN A 684 -6.43 -18.42 -18.07
C ASN A 684 -5.12 -18.62 -17.31
N ALA A 685 -4.51 -19.77 -17.43
CA ALA A 685 -3.17 -20.02 -16.89
C ALA A 685 -2.10 -19.45 -17.84
N SER A 686 -1.21 -18.63 -17.33
CA SER A 686 -0.07 -18.15 -18.09
C SER A 686 0.95 -19.26 -18.31
N GLY A 687 1.31 -19.52 -19.54
CA GLY A 687 2.36 -20.50 -19.90
C GLY A 687 3.76 -20.09 -19.44
N SER A 688 3.96 -18.80 -19.15
CA SER A 688 5.23 -18.16 -18.76
C SER A 688 5.16 -17.49 -17.39
N SER A 689 4.20 -17.88 -16.53
CA SER A 689 4.05 -17.27 -15.21
C SER A 689 5.35 -17.38 -14.41
N THR A 690 5.85 -16.22 -13.98
CA THR A 690 7.07 -16.05 -13.20
C THR A 690 6.74 -15.22 -11.97
N GLY A 691 7.40 -15.47 -10.87
CA GLY A 691 7.30 -14.64 -9.68
C GLY A 691 8.28 -13.47 -9.75
N ILE A 692 9.39 -13.62 -9.10
CA ILE A 692 10.49 -12.65 -9.03
C ILE A 692 11.43 -12.89 -10.20
N ARG A 693 11.76 -11.83 -10.96
CA ARG A 693 12.59 -12.01 -12.16
C ARG A 693 13.61 -10.90 -12.38
N ILE A 694 14.87 -11.26 -12.60
CA ILE A 694 15.89 -10.43 -13.22
C ILE A 694 16.42 -11.19 -14.43
N LYS A 695 16.27 -10.63 -15.62
CA LYS A 695 16.64 -11.26 -16.89
C LYS A 695 17.48 -10.32 -17.74
N SER A 696 18.54 -10.84 -18.37
CA SER A 696 19.32 -10.11 -19.36
C SER A 696 20.13 -11.08 -20.24
N SER A 697 20.92 -10.54 -21.16
CA SER A 697 21.78 -11.32 -22.03
C SER A 697 22.98 -10.51 -22.52
N PRO A 698 24.03 -11.13 -23.07
CA PRO A 698 25.15 -10.39 -23.67
C PRO A 698 24.78 -9.45 -24.82
N ALA A 699 23.56 -9.54 -25.35
CA ALA A 699 23.10 -8.62 -26.41
C ALA A 699 22.76 -7.21 -25.84
N ASN A 700 22.16 -7.14 -24.65
CA ASN A 700 21.60 -5.91 -24.10
C ASN A 700 21.78 -5.77 -22.57
N GLY A 701 22.73 -6.53 -22.02
CA GLY A 701 22.97 -6.60 -20.59
C GLY A 701 23.96 -5.58 -20.04
N GLY A 702 23.81 -5.28 -18.76
CA GLY A 702 24.70 -4.46 -17.97
C GLY A 702 24.57 -4.82 -16.49
N ARG A 703 25.08 -3.95 -15.61
CA ARG A 703 25.07 -4.21 -14.19
C ARG A 703 23.68 -3.94 -13.58
N VAL A 704 23.19 -4.92 -12.83
CA VAL A 704 22.02 -4.77 -11.96
C VAL A 704 22.49 -4.96 -10.52
N THR A 705 22.27 -3.96 -9.66
CA THR A 705 22.78 -4.01 -8.29
C THR A 705 21.84 -3.31 -7.30
N GLY A 706 21.79 -3.82 -6.05
CA GLY A 706 20.94 -3.23 -5.03
C GLY A 706 19.45 -3.38 -5.39
N VAL A 707 19.03 -4.61 -5.69
CA VAL A 707 17.62 -4.94 -5.91
C VAL A 707 17.16 -5.80 -4.75
N THR A 708 16.09 -5.38 -4.11
CA THR A 708 15.52 -6.08 -2.97
C THR A 708 14.07 -6.44 -3.21
N TYR A 709 13.73 -7.71 -2.97
CA TYR A 709 12.37 -8.22 -2.95
C TYR A 709 12.04 -8.62 -1.51
N LEU A 710 11.01 -7.98 -0.94
CA LEU A 710 10.54 -8.25 0.42
C LEU A 710 9.09 -8.72 0.41
N ASN A 711 8.78 -9.75 1.21
CA ASN A 711 7.41 -10.21 1.46
C ASN A 711 6.60 -10.45 0.17
N THR A 712 7.06 -11.32 -0.68
CA THR A 712 6.38 -11.64 -1.94
C THR A 712 5.60 -12.95 -1.82
N CYS A 713 4.33 -12.91 -2.19
CA CYS A 713 3.44 -14.06 -2.20
C CYS A 713 3.19 -14.56 -3.62
N LEU A 714 3.37 -15.85 -3.85
CA LEU A 714 3.23 -16.50 -5.14
C LEU A 714 2.21 -17.63 -5.06
N ASP A 715 1.27 -17.70 -5.98
CA ASP A 715 0.28 -18.77 -6.11
C ASP A 715 0.23 -19.31 -7.54
N ALA A 716 0.33 -20.62 -7.70
CA ALA A 716 0.27 -21.30 -8.99
C ALA A 716 1.29 -20.79 -10.04
N VAL A 717 2.47 -20.34 -9.63
CA VAL A 717 3.51 -19.75 -10.50
C VAL A 717 4.48 -20.82 -10.97
N ARG A 718 4.80 -20.85 -12.28
CA ARG A 718 5.71 -21.86 -12.87
C ARG A 718 7.18 -21.67 -12.51
N ALA A 719 7.61 -20.43 -12.35
CA ALA A 719 8.99 -20.10 -12.04
C ALA A 719 9.04 -19.09 -10.89
N PRO A 720 9.10 -19.58 -9.64
CA PRO A 720 9.12 -18.69 -8.46
C PRO A 720 10.23 -17.63 -8.51
N LEU A 721 11.46 -18.05 -8.79
CA LEU A 721 12.62 -17.16 -8.85
C LEU A 721 13.36 -17.37 -10.18
N VAL A 722 13.59 -16.29 -10.92
CA VAL A 722 14.36 -16.30 -12.17
C VAL A 722 15.40 -15.19 -12.18
N PHE A 723 16.66 -15.55 -12.01
CA PHE A 723 17.81 -14.68 -12.21
C PHE A 723 18.64 -15.29 -13.35
N ASP A 724 18.55 -14.72 -14.56
CA ASP A 724 19.11 -15.32 -15.75
C ASP A 724 19.84 -14.30 -16.63
N THR A 725 21.17 -14.44 -16.71
CA THR A 725 22.04 -13.62 -17.57
C THR A 725 22.15 -14.14 -19.02
N HIS A 726 21.46 -15.24 -19.33
CA HIS A 726 21.42 -15.88 -20.66
C HIS A 726 19.98 -15.96 -21.20
N TYR A 727 19.11 -15.05 -20.79
CA TYR A 727 17.67 -15.06 -21.06
C TYR A 727 17.29 -15.19 -22.54
N SER A 728 18.10 -14.66 -23.46
CA SER A 728 17.87 -14.78 -24.90
C SER A 728 19.13 -15.23 -25.63
N ALA A 729 18.95 -15.92 -26.75
CA ALA A 729 20.06 -16.38 -27.60
C ALA A 729 20.83 -15.24 -28.33
N GLY A 730 20.56 -13.98 -27.97
CA GLY A 730 21.26 -12.83 -28.53
C GLY A 730 22.74 -12.84 -28.19
N SER A 731 23.60 -12.88 -29.23
CA SER A 731 25.04 -12.71 -29.07
C SER A 731 25.40 -11.24 -28.97
N GLY A 732 26.34 -10.89 -28.09
CA GLY A 732 26.81 -9.54 -27.87
C GLY A 732 28.06 -9.53 -27.02
N SER A 733 28.64 -8.36 -26.83
CA SER A 733 29.82 -8.14 -25.99
C SER A 733 29.51 -7.50 -24.64
N ASN A 734 28.24 -7.30 -24.32
CA ASN A 734 27.82 -6.73 -23.05
C ASN A 734 27.99 -7.75 -21.91
N THR A 735 28.13 -7.25 -20.70
CA THR A 735 28.38 -8.05 -19.50
C THR A 735 27.19 -7.90 -18.54
N PRO A 736 26.15 -8.71 -18.67
CA PRO A 736 25.08 -8.76 -17.65
C PRO A 736 25.65 -9.31 -16.33
N TRP A 737 25.57 -8.51 -15.27
CA TRP A 737 26.12 -8.87 -13.96
C TRP A 737 25.18 -8.43 -12.84
N PHE A 738 24.64 -9.41 -12.11
CA PHE A 738 23.66 -9.20 -11.05
C PHE A 738 24.33 -9.35 -9.69
N THR A 739 24.42 -8.24 -8.93
CA THR A 739 25.12 -8.19 -7.63
C THR A 739 24.29 -7.47 -6.57
N GLY A 740 24.46 -7.84 -5.30
CA GLY A 740 23.71 -7.20 -4.20
C GLY A 740 22.20 -7.37 -4.37
N ILE A 741 21.79 -8.57 -4.79
CA ILE A 741 20.38 -8.92 -4.93
C ILE A 741 19.93 -9.58 -3.63
N THR A 742 18.84 -9.12 -3.05
CA THR A 742 18.23 -9.68 -1.83
C THR A 742 16.82 -10.13 -2.11
N VAL A 743 16.49 -11.34 -1.69
CA VAL A 743 15.12 -11.88 -1.69
C VAL A 743 14.85 -12.36 -0.28
N ASP A 744 13.93 -11.68 0.41
CA ASP A 744 13.62 -11.96 1.81
C ASP A 744 12.11 -12.04 2.02
N GLY A 745 11.65 -13.14 2.60
CA GLY A 745 10.23 -13.36 2.84
C GLY A 745 9.46 -13.72 1.57
N VAL A 746 9.61 -14.94 1.04
CA VAL A 746 8.80 -15.43 -0.09
C VAL A 746 8.04 -16.68 0.30
N THR A 747 6.75 -16.70 0.00
CA THR A 747 5.94 -17.92 0.10
C THR A 747 5.38 -18.26 -1.27
N ALA A 748 5.59 -19.48 -1.74
CA ALA A 748 5.00 -20.02 -2.98
C ALA A 748 4.12 -21.23 -2.67
N THR A 749 2.91 -21.22 -3.26
CA THR A 749 1.92 -22.29 -3.09
C THR A 749 1.29 -22.70 -4.42
N HIS A 750 0.81 -23.94 -4.49
CA HIS A 750 0.11 -24.50 -5.66
C HIS A 750 0.90 -24.41 -6.98
N SER A 751 2.22 -24.40 -6.92
CA SER A 751 3.06 -24.36 -8.11
C SER A 751 2.75 -25.56 -9.05
N PRO A 752 2.59 -25.33 -10.36
CA PRO A 752 2.23 -26.39 -11.28
C PRO A 752 3.35 -27.42 -11.46
N SER A 753 2.99 -28.63 -11.88
CA SER A 753 3.97 -29.70 -12.14
C SER A 753 5.07 -29.22 -13.11
N GLY A 754 6.33 -29.48 -12.76
CA GLY A 754 7.50 -29.03 -13.50
C GLY A 754 7.93 -27.59 -13.25
N ALA A 755 7.33 -26.93 -12.26
CA ALA A 755 7.80 -25.62 -11.79
C ALA A 755 9.24 -25.71 -11.29
N ARG A 756 10.03 -24.66 -11.50
CA ARG A 756 11.43 -24.58 -11.07
C ARG A 756 11.93 -23.15 -11.01
N SER A 757 12.94 -22.91 -10.18
CA SER A 757 13.69 -21.65 -10.15
C SER A 757 14.92 -21.70 -11.08
N THR A 758 15.40 -20.53 -11.55
CA THR A 758 16.62 -20.39 -12.36
C THR A 758 17.53 -19.35 -11.72
N LEU A 759 18.77 -19.73 -11.39
CA LEU A 759 19.73 -18.88 -10.66
C LEU A 759 21.08 -18.91 -11.38
N VAL A 760 21.22 -18.17 -12.48
CA VAL A 760 22.33 -18.28 -13.42
C VAL A 760 23.05 -16.94 -13.61
N GLY A 761 24.29 -16.86 -13.15
CA GLY A 761 25.24 -15.80 -13.47
C GLY A 761 25.91 -15.98 -14.83
N LEU A 762 26.55 -14.93 -15.34
CA LEU A 762 27.12 -14.93 -16.69
C LEU A 762 28.28 -15.95 -16.81
N ASP A 763 29.25 -15.84 -15.94
CA ASP A 763 30.44 -16.69 -15.91
C ASP A 763 31.07 -16.65 -14.50
N LYS A 764 32.18 -17.32 -14.33
CA LYS A 764 32.92 -17.39 -13.06
C LYS A 764 33.46 -16.02 -12.59
N ALA A 765 33.75 -15.10 -13.51
CA ALA A 765 34.23 -13.76 -13.21
C ALA A 765 33.08 -12.81 -12.87
N HIS A 766 31.89 -13.07 -13.41
CA HIS A 766 30.67 -12.28 -13.20
C HIS A 766 29.56 -13.18 -12.66
N PRO A 767 29.70 -13.71 -11.44
CA PRO A 767 28.69 -14.58 -10.83
C PRO A 767 27.45 -13.79 -10.44
N LEU A 768 26.31 -14.45 -10.37
CA LEU A 768 25.14 -13.97 -9.66
C LEU A 768 25.48 -13.87 -8.15
N GLU A 769 25.31 -12.70 -7.54
CA GLU A 769 25.44 -12.51 -6.10
C GLU A 769 24.05 -12.31 -5.49
N LEU A 770 23.59 -13.29 -4.70
CA LEU A 770 22.20 -13.40 -4.24
C LEU A 770 22.14 -13.74 -2.76
N ALA A 771 21.39 -12.95 -1.99
CA ALA A 771 20.98 -13.29 -0.63
C ALA A 771 19.54 -13.79 -0.65
N LEU A 772 19.30 -14.98 -0.14
CA LEU A 772 17.99 -15.60 0.04
C LEU A 772 17.73 -15.73 1.53
N ALA A 773 16.57 -15.23 2.01
CA ALA A 773 16.19 -15.35 3.40
C ALA A 773 14.69 -15.65 3.54
N HIS A 774 14.34 -16.50 4.50
CA HIS A 774 12.98 -16.79 4.91
C HIS A 774 12.06 -17.20 3.74
N LEU A 775 12.50 -18.18 2.93
CA LEU A 775 11.72 -18.69 1.81
C LEU A 775 10.96 -19.97 2.21
N ASN A 776 9.68 -20.01 1.92
CA ASN A 776 8.81 -21.18 2.04
C ASN A 776 8.23 -21.50 0.65
N LEU A 777 8.89 -22.40 -0.08
CA LEU A 777 8.55 -22.73 -1.46
C LEU A 777 8.05 -24.17 -1.54
N ASP A 778 6.89 -24.38 -2.15
CA ASP A 778 6.35 -25.71 -2.44
C ASP A 778 7.11 -26.45 -3.56
N VAL A 779 8.00 -25.75 -4.28
CA VAL A 779 8.92 -26.30 -5.29
C VAL A 779 10.34 -25.82 -5.02
N THR A 780 11.20 -26.73 -4.58
CA THR A 780 12.60 -26.49 -4.22
C THR A 780 13.60 -26.80 -5.35
N THR A 781 13.12 -27.20 -6.54
CA THR A 781 13.97 -27.48 -7.69
C THR A 781 14.50 -26.18 -8.29
N ALA A 782 15.82 -26.10 -8.42
CA ALA A 782 16.49 -24.97 -9.06
C ALA A 782 17.54 -25.43 -10.07
N THR A 783 17.66 -24.69 -11.19
CA THR A 783 18.83 -24.74 -12.07
C THR A 783 19.76 -23.60 -11.66
N ALA A 784 21.00 -23.92 -11.30
CA ALA A 784 21.97 -22.90 -10.88
C ALA A 784 23.32 -23.09 -11.58
N ALA A 785 23.97 -21.97 -11.91
CA ALA A 785 25.33 -21.94 -12.42
C ALA A 785 25.98 -20.57 -12.16
N ASN A 786 27.29 -20.52 -11.95
CA ASN A 786 28.05 -19.29 -11.76
C ASN A 786 27.38 -18.38 -10.69
N ALA A 787 27.16 -18.87 -9.49
CA ALA A 787 26.42 -18.13 -8.47
C ALA A 787 27.10 -18.19 -7.09
N ARG A 788 27.07 -17.08 -6.36
CA ARG A 788 27.43 -16.96 -4.95
C ARG A 788 26.17 -16.62 -4.17
N ILE A 789 25.72 -17.56 -3.34
CA ILE A 789 24.42 -17.45 -2.68
C ILE A 789 24.63 -17.50 -1.17
N THR A 790 24.10 -16.55 -0.45
CA THR A 790 23.91 -16.63 1.00
C THR A 790 22.49 -17.10 1.25
N ALA A 791 22.30 -18.15 2.03
CA ALA A 791 21.00 -18.76 2.29
C ALA A 791 20.71 -18.77 3.79
N THR A 792 19.61 -18.13 4.19
CA THR A 792 19.15 -18.05 5.58
C THR A 792 17.72 -18.57 5.64
N ASP A 793 17.48 -19.63 6.41
CA ASP A 793 16.12 -20.20 6.59
C ASP A 793 15.34 -20.32 5.26
N THR A 794 15.79 -21.19 4.37
CA THR A 794 15.20 -21.39 3.04
C THR A 794 15.13 -22.85 2.65
N ASP A 795 14.04 -23.25 2.00
CA ASP A 795 13.84 -24.58 1.41
C ASP A 795 14.65 -24.77 0.13
N LEU A 796 15.19 -23.71 -0.46
CA LEU A 796 15.89 -23.78 -1.74
C LEU A 796 17.38 -24.08 -1.54
N HIS A 797 17.83 -25.21 -2.08
CA HIS A 797 19.22 -25.65 -2.00
C HIS A 797 19.85 -25.73 -3.40
N PRO A 798 20.17 -24.61 -4.03
CA PRO A 798 20.69 -24.58 -5.38
C PRO A 798 22.09 -25.20 -5.45
N SER A 799 22.33 -25.99 -6.48
CA SER A 799 23.64 -26.60 -6.78
C SER A 799 23.90 -26.60 -8.28
N GLY A 800 25.17 -26.57 -8.66
CA GLY A 800 25.57 -26.59 -10.06
C GLY A 800 27.01 -26.14 -10.31
N PRO A 801 27.43 -26.00 -11.59
CA PRO A 801 28.77 -25.57 -11.93
C PRO A 801 29.07 -24.14 -11.37
N ASP A 802 30.21 -24.02 -10.67
CA ASP A 802 30.70 -22.77 -10.07
C ASP A 802 29.65 -22.08 -9.16
N VAL A 803 28.85 -22.90 -8.45
CA VAL A 803 27.87 -22.44 -7.44
C VAL A 803 28.49 -22.60 -6.05
N THR A 804 28.45 -21.53 -5.26
CA THR A 804 28.83 -21.54 -3.85
C THR A 804 27.63 -21.11 -3.02
N VAL A 805 27.23 -21.91 -2.04
CA VAL A 805 26.15 -21.58 -1.10
C VAL A 805 26.76 -21.49 0.30
N THR A 806 26.56 -20.36 0.96
CA THR A 806 26.89 -20.16 2.38
C THR A 806 25.60 -20.11 3.17
N THR A 807 25.39 -21.09 4.04
CA THR A 807 24.21 -21.12 4.92
C THR A 807 24.48 -20.32 6.19
N THR A 808 23.53 -19.52 6.62
CA THR A 808 23.54 -18.76 7.85
C THR A 808 22.22 -18.97 8.58
N ASP A 809 22.26 -18.83 9.91
CA ASP A 809 21.05 -18.80 10.73
C ASP A 809 20.69 -17.33 10.99
N GLY A 810 19.40 -17.01 10.96
CA GLY A 810 18.90 -15.65 11.22
C GLY A 810 17.46 -15.65 11.71
N PRO A 811 17.02 -14.62 12.43
CA PRO A 811 15.62 -14.48 12.83
C PRO A 811 14.78 -14.05 11.63
N GLY A 812 13.60 -14.64 11.46
CA GLY A 812 12.62 -14.26 10.44
C GLY A 812 11.70 -15.43 10.07
N THR A 813 10.69 -15.15 9.30
CA THR A 813 9.78 -16.17 8.75
C THR A 813 9.24 -15.71 7.40
N ALA A 814 8.93 -16.67 6.52
CA ALA A 814 8.22 -16.39 5.28
C ALA A 814 6.81 -15.81 5.56
N PRO A 815 6.28 -14.92 4.69
CA PRO A 815 4.99 -14.27 4.89
C PRO A 815 3.84 -15.29 4.84
N THR A 816 2.78 -15.00 5.61
CA THR A 816 1.49 -15.67 5.43
C THR A 816 0.73 -14.98 4.31
N CYS A 817 0.45 -15.71 3.23
CA CYS A 817 -0.09 -15.15 2.00
C CYS A 817 -1.63 -15.12 1.97
N THR A 818 -2.17 -14.01 1.45
CA THR A 818 -3.56 -13.90 1.00
C THR A 818 -3.57 -13.36 -0.42
N PHE A 819 -4.45 -13.90 -1.27
CA PHE A 819 -4.54 -13.50 -2.67
C PHE A 819 -5.92 -12.87 -2.90
N PRO A 820 -6.02 -11.54 -3.02
CA PRO A 820 -7.28 -10.89 -3.29
C PRO A 820 -7.78 -11.23 -4.71
N ALA A 821 -9.09 -11.26 -4.88
CA ALA A 821 -9.67 -11.34 -6.22
C ALA A 821 -9.40 -10.03 -6.98
N PHE A 822 -9.33 -10.10 -8.33
CA PHE A 822 -9.22 -8.89 -9.15
C PHE A 822 -10.44 -7.99 -8.88
N PRO A 823 -10.25 -6.67 -8.63
CA PRO A 823 -11.34 -5.76 -8.31
C PRO A 823 -12.40 -5.70 -9.42
N ALA A 824 -13.67 -5.56 -9.04
CA ALA A 824 -14.73 -5.25 -10.00
C ALA A 824 -14.44 -3.88 -10.67
N LEU A 825 -14.68 -3.81 -12.00
CA LEU A 825 -14.45 -2.61 -12.79
C LEU A 825 -15.76 -1.87 -13.04
#